data_198b675d3e606be5857e60dce454aa94
#
_entry.id   198b675d3e606be5857e60dce454aa94
#
_cell.length_a   1.000
_cell.length_b   1.000
_cell.length_c   1.000
_cell.angle_alpha   90.00
_cell.angle_beta   90.00
_cell.angle_gamma   90.00
#
_symmetry.space_group_name_H-M   'P 1'
#
loop_
_entity.id
_entity.type
_entity.pdbx_description
1 polymer ?
#
loop_
_entity_poly.entity_id
_entity_poly.type
_entity_poly.pdbx_seq_one_letter_code
_entity_poly.pdbx_strand_id
1 'polypeptide(L)'
;MPYKFTKNEALTYVAGKMMNFSIRVDKKAASGQYHLTLVNESITPWENDLVSHDATAKEYVIVNSTAGHLKEAIAAANKDYTKLKNLKIKGEINAKDFFFMRDNMNKLSAVNLKEVRILEWINPNNPGEKHSADNIPVSAFNKPGGGGLLNLVTFVFPDRLKVICDNAFTGCKNLSGSLIIPEGVEEIRRGAFTGCSSLNGSLSLPSTLKKLGTSGDGADKDTKDEGIDYYNGVFQNCSNLTGRLIIPDGVEIIRGYCFSGCRGLYGELKLPSKLRVIGQCAFSHCENLTGSIEIPQGVSSVPSSAFERCGFNGTLTLHDGLSSIGSSAFIDNNLKGELHLPKGLKIIADNAFCNNDFSGTLTLPSTITRIGDNAFANNWRLMGVLDIPYGVESIGESAFSNCRMLEGLVLPESLETIRRGAFNDCFGIGSIVCKGTMPAYIESGAFDGVAKDNFTLEVPESAVQQYQAAGGWCEFKRIAAHHELVCRPSVACALSTQHKQTLVVNAEGEWEVESKPDWCEVAPASGNKKTEVTLTIKSMSKSASDREGKIVFRLKNKDYTHACTVSQYGYEYGEDEWITLQKATKGRNGGINIVLLGDGYNAKDLASGDYLKHIRKEVEYFFGIEPYKTYRGYFNVYTAIPLSTESGVGTVNTIRYNRFGTTFTGGVGLKANYDELFSYALGAPTVNKENLKQTLIIVVPNTTDYGGICQMWPDGSAIAFCPLSTYDYPLDTRGVVQHEAGGHGFGKLGDEYIYHNAFIDACGCSCCGHVLEFNSAKSLGWYDNLSLTGKMHNVGWSHLIFDDRYSDIVDIYEGGYMHNRGVFRSEQNSCMNNDIPYYSTISRESIVKRIMRYAGETFSFEEFVRNDKRDAGTATRSMGTSYTRTAHTYQHAPKIHKGSPLQMKKVRRHR
;
A
#
# COMPACT_ATOMS: atom_id res chain seq x y z
N MET A 1 -22.83 -25.70 16.05
CA MET A 1 -22.58 -26.55 14.86
C MET A 1 -23.09 -25.78 13.64
N PRO A 2 -22.30 -25.62 12.58
CA PRO A 2 -22.81 -25.01 11.36
C PRO A 2 -23.72 -26.01 10.65
N TYR A 3 -24.95 -25.63 10.43
CA TYR A 3 -25.88 -26.43 9.62
C TYR A 3 -25.64 -26.14 8.16
N LYS A 4 -25.35 -27.19 7.36
CA LYS A 4 -25.17 -27.06 5.92
C LYS A 4 -26.55 -27.30 5.25
N PHE A 5 -27.08 -26.27 4.63
CA PHE A 5 -28.24 -26.36 3.76
C PHE A 5 -27.78 -26.58 2.31
N THR A 6 -28.32 -27.61 1.64
CA THR A 6 -28.03 -27.89 0.24
C THR A 6 -29.35 -27.90 -0.53
N LYS A 7 -29.50 -26.94 -1.45
CA LYS A 7 -30.64 -26.97 -2.41
C LYS A 7 -30.23 -27.77 -3.65
N ASN A 8 -31.09 -28.68 -4.11
CA ASN A 8 -30.80 -29.52 -5.27
C ASN A 8 -31.04 -28.82 -6.63
N GLU A 9 -31.55 -27.59 -6.64
CA GLU A 9 -31.79 -26.80 -7.84
C GLU A 9 -30.86 -25.59 -7.92
N ALA A 10 -30.35 -25.26 -9.09
CA ALA A 10 -29.53 -24.12 -9.33
C ALA A 10 -30.31 -22.82 -9.13
N LEU A 11 -29.85 -21.96 -8.23
CA LEU A 11 -30.40 -20.61 -8.04
C LEU A 11 -29.84 -19.68 -9.12
N THR A 12 -30.74 -19.08 -9.91
CA THR A 12 -30.34 -18.08 -10.90
C THR A 12 -30.14 -16.74 -10.24
N TYR A 13 -28.91 -16.27 -10.21
CA TYR A 13 -28.57 -14.96 -9.67
C TYR A 13 -28.97 -13.85 -10.66
N VAL A 14 -29.82 -12.92 -10.22
CA VAL A 14 -30.19 -11.75 -11.02
C VAL A 14 -29.46 -10.55 -10.45
N ALA A 15 -28.57 -9.94 -11.23
CA ALA A 15 -27.81 -8.77 -10.82
C ALA A 15 -28.72 -7.60 -10.41
N GLY A 16 -28.46 -6.96 -9.28
CA GLY A 16 -29.24 -5.84 -8.75
C GLY A 16 -30.51 -6.23 -8.00
N LYS A 17 -30.69 -7.50 -7.63
CA LYS A 17 -31.83 -7.98 -6.82
C LYS A 17 -31.36 -8.77 -5.61
N MET A 18 -32.06 -8.57 -4.48
CA MET A 18 -31.83 -9.34 -3.24
C MET A 18 -32.71 -10.60 -3.22
N MET A 19 -32.12 -11.74 -2.88
CA MET A 19 -32.84 -12.99 -2.66
C MET A 19 -33.10 -13.15 -1.16
N ASN A 20 -34.38 -13.24 -0.80
CA ASN A 20 -34.82 -13.45 0.58
C ASN A 20 -35.25 -14.89 0.78
N PHE A 21 -34.76 -15.51 1.85
CA PHE A 21 -35.12 -16.87 2.22
C PHE A 21 -35.78 -16.87 3.60
N SER A 22 -36.92 -17.53 3.71
CA SER A 22 -37.53 -17.86 4.99
C SER A 22 -37.33 -19.33 5.28
N ILE A 23 -36.63 -19.66 6.37
CA ILE A 23 -36.33 -21.03 6.76
C ILE A 23 -37.11 -21.35 8.05
N ARG A 24 -37.92 -22.40 8.01
CA ARG A 24 -38.54 -22.92 9.21
C ARG A 24 -37.65 -23.97 9.86
N VAL A 25 -37.49 -23.85 11.17
CA VAL A 25 -36.66 -24.75 11.99
C VAL A 25 -37.62 -25.54 12.91
N ASP A 26 -37.82 -26.79 12.62
CA ASP A 26 -38.66 -27.68 13.46
C ASP A 26 -37.75 -28.67 14.21
N LYS A 27 -37.98 -28.79 15.53
CA LYS A 27 -37.29 -29.76 16.40
C LYS A 27 -38.07 -31.08 16.37
N LYS A 28 -37.48 -32.17 15.91
CA LYS A 28 -38.08 -33.51 15.97
C LYS A 28 -37.95 -34.02 17.41
N ALA A 29 -39.10 -34.25 18.10
CA ALA A 29 -39.19 -34.54 19.52
C ALA A 29 -38.48 -35.85 19.95
N ALA A 30 -38.19 -36.78 19.04
CA ALA A 30 -37.61 -38.08 19.40
C ALA A 30 -36.09 -38.24 19.16
N SER A 31 -35.42 -37.33 18.42
CA SER A 31 -34.01 -37.54 18.00
C SER A 31 -33.11 -36.36 18.36
N GLY A 32 -33.61 -35.26 18.89
CA GLY A 32 -32.83 -34.06 19.12
C GLY A 32 -32.34 -33.35 17.86
N GLN A 33 -32.70 -33.83 16.67
CA GLN A 33 -32.31 -33.24 15.36
C GLN A 33 -33.27 -32.14 14.96
N TYR A 34 -32.72 -31.08 14.35
CA TYR A 34 -33.50 -29.99 13.77
C TYR A 34 -33.73 -30.24 12.28
N HIS A 35 -34.98 -30.10 11.84
CA HIS A 35 -35.32 -30.13 10.41
C HIS A 35 -35.44 -28.70 9.90
N LEU A 36 -34.74 -28.39 8.81
CA LEU A 36 -34.78 -27.08 8.16
C LEU A 36 -35.61 -27.19 6.90
N THR A 37 -36.69 -26.42 6.81
CA THR A 37 -37.55 -26.38 5.60
C THR A 37 -37.52 -24.96 5.02
N LEU A 38 -37.21 -24.81 3.74
CA LEU A 38 -37.37 -23.56 3.02
C LEU A 38 -38.86 -23.27 2.84
N VAL A 39 -39.35 -22.23 3.52
CA VAL A 39 -40.79 -21.90 3.54
C VAL A 39 -41.15 -20.92 2.43
N ASN A 40 -40.24 -20.01 2.11
CA ASN A 40 -40.46 -18.99 1.10
C ASN A 40 -39.15 -18.52 0.46
N GLU A 41 -39.23 -18.20 -0.83
CA GLU A 41 -38.14 -17.66 -1.64
C GLU A 41 -38.74 -16.51 -2.46
N SER A 42 -38.22 -15.31 -2.32
CA SER A 42 -38.67 -14.13 -3.05
C SER A 42 -37.50 -13.34 -3.60
N ILE A 43 -37.67 -12.76 -4.78
CA ILE A 43 -36.73 -11.89 -5.43
C ILE A 43 -37.32 -10.48 -5.39
N THR A 44 -36.70 -9.56 -4.63
CA THR A 44 -37.09 -8.15 -4.61
C THR A 44 -36.04 -7.30 -5.33
N PRO A 45 -36.45 -6.18 -5.99
CA PRO A 45 -35.49 -5.19 -6.41
C PRO A 45 -34.69 -4.72 -5.21
N TRP A 46 -33.41 -4.43 -5.40
CA TRP A 46 -32.56 -3.89 -4.37
C TRP A 46 -32.96 -2.44 -4.10
N GLU A 47 -34.06 -2.22 -3.39
CA GLU A 47 -34.32 -0.95 -2.72
C GLU A 47 -33.49 -0.93 -1.46
N ASN A 48 -32.94 0.25 -1.12
CA ASN A 48 -32.04 0.48 0.02
C ASN A 48 -32.74 0.25 1.38
N ASP A 49 -33.22 -0.96 1.64
CA ASP A 49 -33.63 -1.37 2.98
C ASP A 49 -32.37 -1.81 3.78
N LEU A 50 -31.54 -0.83 4.08
CA LEU A 50 -30.49 -0.96 5.10
C LEU A 50 -31.12 -0.94 6.49
N VAL A 51 -32.05 -1.84 6.75
CA VAL A 51 -32.46 -2.12 8.11
C VAL A 51 -31.40 -3.03 8.71
N SER A 52 -30.66 -2.54 9.70
CA SER A 52 -29.77 -3.36 10.51
C SER A 52 -30.60 -4.47 11.14
N HIS A 53 -30.47 -5.70 10.63
CA HIS A 53 -31.05 -6.87 11.26
C HIS A 53 -30.22 -7.22 12.48
N ASP A 54 -30.49 -6.53 13.60
CA ASP A 54 -30.15 -7.03 14.92
C ASP A 54 -31.14 -8.17 15.22
N ALA A 55 -30.67 -9.42 15.23
CA ALA A 55 -31.46 -10.64 15.34
C ALA A 55 -32.14 -10.81 16.71
N THR A 56 -32.07 -9.82 17.61
CA THR A 56 -32.88 -9.72 18.83
C THR A 56 -33.93 -8.67 18.65
N ALA A 57 -35.19 -9.06 18.53
CA ALA A 57 -36.31 -8.11 18.55
C ALA A 57 -36.26 -7.33 19.88
N LYS A 58 -35.72 -6.09 19.80
CA LYS A 58 -35.69 -5.19 20.98
C LYS A 58 -37.12 -4.80 21.30
N GLU A 59 -37.60 -5.21 22.44
CA GLU A 59 -38.90 -4.75 22.92
C GLU A 59 -38.80 -3.26 23.35
N TYR A 60 -39.40 -2.37 22.54
CA TYR A 60 -39.44 -0.95 22.81
C TYR A 60 -40.61 -0.58 23.70
N VAL A 61 -40.35 0.23 24.72
CA VAL A 61 -41.43 1.01 25.34
C VAL A 61 -41.81 2.14 24.37
N ILE A 62 -43.06 2.12 23.94
CA ILE A 62 -43.60 3.11 22.98
C ILE A 62 -44.33 4.18 23.79
N VAL A 63 -43.96 5.44 23.55
CA VAL A 63 -44.64 6.59 24.15
C VAL A 63 -45.05 7.59 23.05
N ASN A 64 -46.21 8.25 23.25
CA ASN A 64 -46.62 9.37 22.41
C ASN A 64 -46.37 10.66 23.19
N SER A 65 -45.43 11.47 22.71
CA SER A 65 -44.99 12.69 23.40
C SER A 65 -45.54 13.96 22.73
N THR A 66 -45.69 15.02 23.52
CA THR A 66 -45.74 16.39 23.06
C THR A 66 -44.41 17.08 23.40
N ALA A 67 -44.02 18.08 22.60
CA ALA A 67 -42.74 18.73 22.70
C ALA A 67 -42.45 19.28 24.12
N GLY A 68 -41.32 18.88 24.70
CA GLY A 68 -40.88 19.30 26.03
C GLY A 68 -41.48 18.49 27.19
N HIS A 69 -42.30 17.48 26.94
CA HIS A 69 -43.05 16.68 27.94
C HIS A 69 -42.79 15.18 27.88
N LEU A 70 -41.61 14.75 27.43
CA LEU A 70 -41.25 13.32 27.36
C LEU A 70 -41.29 12.62 28.71
N LYS A 71 -40.90 13.31 29.78
CA LYS A 71 -40.95 12.79 31.15
C LYS A 71 -42.36 12.38 31.53
N GLU A 72 -43.32 13.28 31.31
CA GLU A 72 -44.74 13.11 31.57
C GLU A 72 -45.34 12.00 30.72
N ALA A 73 -44.95 11.90 29.44
CA ALA A 73 -45.38 10.85 28.53
C ALA A 73 -44.90 9.45 28.97
N ILE A 74 -43.68 9.34 29.50
CA ILE A 74 -43.16 8.08 30.05
C ILE A 74 -43.91 7.71 31.34
N ALA A 75 -44.17 8.69 32.23
CA ALA A 75 -44.93 8.48 33.48
C ALA A 75 -46.38 8.04 33.19
N ALA A 76 -47.03 8.64 32.17
CA ALA A 76 -48.38 8.26 31.73
C ALA A 76 -48.43 6.81 31.21
N ALA A 77 -47.34 6.31 30.65
CA ALA A 77 -47.20 4.91 30.26
C ALA A 77 -46.84 3.96 31.42
N ASN A 78 -46.91 4.44 32.67
CA ASN A 78 -46.55 3.71 33.92
C ASN A 78 -45.13 3.11 33.86
N LYS A 79 -44.16 3.84 33.31
CA LYS A 79 -42.76 3.43 33.18
C LYS A 79 -41.83 4.35 34.00
N ASP A 80 -40.82 3.73 34.60
CA ASP A 80 -39.74 4.44 35.27
C ASP A 80 -38.60 4.74 34.27
N TYR A 81 -38.44 5.99 33.90
CA TYR A 81 -37.44 6.43 32.92
C TYR A 81 -36.01 6.08 33.32
N THR A 82 -35.69 5.95 34.63
CA THR A 82 -34.36 5.62 35.11
C THR A 82 -33.95 4.16 34.79
N LYS A 83 -34.93 3.30 34.49
CA LYS A 83 -34.76 1.86 34.22
C LYS A 83 -34.93 1.52 32.72
N LEU A 84 -35.43 2.46 31.91
CA LEU A 84 -35.72 2.21 30.51
C LEU A 84 -34.40 1.98 29.73
N LYS A 85 -34.40 0.90 28.97
CA LYS A 85 -33.31 0.54 28.05
C LYS A 85 -33.65 0.89 26.58
N ASN A 86 -34.87 0.59 26.15
CA ASN A 86 -35.29 0.75 24.76
C ASN A 86 -36.53 1.63 24.69
N LEU A 87 -36.43 2.78 23.98
CA LEU A 87 -37.49 3.79 23.90
C LEU A 87 -37.81 4.10 22.44
N LYS A 88 -39.07 3.94 22.04
CA LYS A 88 -39.61 4.44 20.78
C LYS A 88 -40.55 5.61 21.10
N ILE A 89 -40.29 6.76 20.51
CA ILE A 89 -41.14 7.95 20.68
C ILE A 89 -41.93 8.17 19.38
N LYS A 90 -43.18 8.57 19.56
CA LYS A 90 -44.06 9.06 18.52
C LYS A 90 -44.53 10.47 18.88
N GLY A 91 -45.05 11.21 17.89
CA GLY A 91 -45.58 12.56 18.10
C GLY A 91 -44.50 13.65 17.99
N GLU A 92 -44.46 14.56 18.94
CA GLU A 92 -43.60 15.74 18.89
C GLU A 92 -42.65 15.79 20.09
N ILE A 93 -41.40 16.19 19.81
CA ILE A 93 -40.38 16.50 20.82
C ILE A 93 -39.63 17.77 20.47
N ASN A 94 -38.85 18.28 21.43
CA ASN A 94 -37.92 19.38 21.18
C ASN A 94 -36.60 19.19 21.93
N ALA A 95 -35.71 20.17 21.92
CA ALA A 95 -34.38 20.07 22.55
C ALA A 95 -34.42 19.69 24.03
N LYS A 96 -35.44 20.16 24.79
CA LYS A 96 -35.63 19.82 26.20
C LYS A 96 -35.77 18.30 26.43
N ASP A 97 -36.43 17.60 25.50
CA ASP A 97 -36.62 16.14 25.58
C ASP A 97 -35.33 15.37 25.29
N PHE A 98 -34.51 15.87 24.38
CA PHE A 98 -33.16 15.31 24.13
C PHE A 98 -32.27 15.45 25.38
N PHE A 99 -32.26 16.64 25.99
CA PHE A 99 -31.51 16.89 27.21
C PHE A 99 -32.01 16.06 28.36
N PHE A 100 -33.34 15.87 28.47
CA PHE A 100 -33.90 14.95 29.44
C PHE A 100 -33.42 13.51 29.25
N MET A 101 -33.45 12.97 28.05
CA MET A 101 -32.89 11.65 27.75
C MET A 101 -31.39 11.54 28.11
N ARG A 102 -30.58 12.54 27.70
CA ARG A 102 -29.16 12.63 27.99
C ARG A 102 -28.82 12.62 29.48
N ASP A 103 -29.53 13.46 30.26
CA ASP A 103 -29.15 13.75 31.65
C ASP A 103 -29.78 12.78 32.64
N ASN A 104 -30.93 12.20 32.34
CA ASN A 104 -31.72 11.43 33.30
C ASN A 104 -31.89 9.95 32.95
N MET A 105 -31.63 9.53 31.69
CA MET A 105 -31.89 8.16 31.25
C MET A 105 -30.60 7.35 31.02
N ASN A 106 -29.80 7.21 32.09
CA ASN A 106 -28.46 6.60 31.99
C ASN A 106 -28.46 5.10 31.60
N LYS A 107 -29.61 4.40 31.59
CA LYS A 107 -29.75 3.01 31.17
C LYS A 107 -30.18 2.89 29.69
N LEU A 108 -30.43 4.01 29.00
CA LEU A 108 -30.96 4.06 27.66
C LEU A 108 -29.95 3.44 26.69
N SER A 109 -30.36 2.38 26.01
CA SER A 109 -29.54 1.61 25.09
C SER A 109 -30.01 1.73 23.63
N ALA A 110 -31.34 1.86 23.42
CA ALA A 110 -31.88 2.02 22.06
C ALA A 110 -32.93 3.13 22.05
N VAL A 111 -32.80 4.04 21.09
CA VAL A 111 -33.74 5.14 20.84
C VAL A 111 -34.22 5.06 19.40
N ASN A 112 -35.54 5.07 19.22
CA ASN A 112 -36.17 5.11 17.91
C ASN A 112 -37.06 6.35 17.80
N LEU A 113 -36.66 7.29 16.94
CA LEU A 113 -37.36 8.55 16.68
C LEU A 113 -37.96 8.62 15.27
N LYS A 114 -38.06 7.51 14.54
CA LYS A 114 -38.48 7.49 13.13
C LYS A 114 -39.76 8.28 12.87
N GLU A 115 -40.75 8.14 13.77
CA GLU A 115 -42.07 8.73 13.64
C GLU A 115 -42.22 10.06 14.43
N VAL A 116 -41.09 10.72 14.73
CA VAL A 116 -41.07 11.95 15.54
C VAL A 116 -40.94 13.19 14.66
N ARG A 117 -41.64 14.27 15.05
CA ARG A 117 -41.42 15.64 14.59
C ARG A 117 -40.68 16.43 15.65
N ILE A 118 -39.53 17.00 15.32
CA ILE A 118 -38.78 17.88 16.21
C ILE A 118 -39.24 19.29 16.03
N LEU A 119 -39.74 19.94 17.11
CA LEU A 119 -40.16 21.32 17.10
C LEU A 119 -39.06 22.26 17.56
N GLU A 120 -39.16 23.53 17.15
CA GLU A 120 -38.30 24.61 17.64
C GLU A 120 -38.41 24.72 19.15
N TRP A 121 -37.32 25.03 19.82
CA TRP A 121 -37.28 25.35 21.24
C TRP A 121 -36.29 26.48 21.52
N ILE A 122 -36.75 27.46 22.32
CA ILE A 122 -35.91 28.52 22.83
C ILE A 122 -35.83 28.35 24.34
N ASN A 123 -34.61 28.39 24.88
CA ASN A 123 -34.40 28.24 26.31
C ASN A 123 -35.04 29.42 27.05
N PRO A 124 -36.07 29.22 27.90
CA PRO A 124 -36.75 30.32 28.57
C PRO A 124 -35.85 31.10 29.55
N ASN A 125 -34.76 30.42 30.03
CA ASN A 125 -33.80 31.04 30.95
C ASN A 125 -32.61 31.70 30.19
N ASN A 126 -32.47 31.43 28.89
CA ASN A 126 -31.42 31.99 28.04
C ASN A 126 -31.97 32.13 26.61
N PRO A 127 -32.69 33.19 26.28
CA PRO A 127 -33.31 33.34 24.95
C PRO A 127 -32.33 33.33 23.76
N GLY A 128 -31.07 33.54 23.99
CA GLY A 128 -30.01 33.36 22.99
C GLY A 128 -29.76 31.91 22.59
N GLU A 129 -30.16 30.94 23.40
CA GLU A 129 -30.06 29.51 23.13
C GLU A 129 -31.32 29.03 22.39
N LYS A 130 -31.20 28.96 21.08
CA LYS A 130 -32.28 28.57 20.17
C LYS A 130 -31.93 27.27 19.45
N HIS A 131 -32.87 26.33 19.44
CA HIS A 131 -32.76 25.06 18.72
C HIS A 131 -33.88 25.00 17.65
N SER A 132 -33.47 24.91 16.37
CA SER A 132 -34.40 24.92 15.25
C SER A 132 -35.21 23.64 15.13
N ALA A 133 -36.39 23.72 14.51
CA ALA A 133 -37.18 22.53 14.19
C ALA A 133 -36.44 21.60 13.22
N ASP A 134 -36.80 20.34 13.23
CA ASP A 134 -36.26 19.26 12.40
C ASP A 134 -34.71 19.07 12.51
N ASN A 135 -34.10 19.52 13.63
CA ASN A 135 -32.68 19.38 13.91
C ASN A 135 -32.45 18.54 15.16
N ILE A 136 -31.45 17.62 15.14
CA ILE A 136 -30.90 17.07 16.38
C ILE A 136 -30.12 18.17 17.09
N PRO A 137 -30.46 18.56 18.34
CA PRO A 137 -29.85 19.70 18.98
C PRO A 137 -28.37 19.54 19.31
N VAL A 138 -27.69 20.65 19.54
CA VAL A 138 -26.30 20.67 20.02
C VAL A 138 -26.15 19.81 21.28
N SER A 139 -25.14 18.96 21.31
CA SER A 139 -24.83 18.06 22.44
C SER A 139 -26.01 17.20 22.90
N ALA A 140 -26.90 16.78 21.98
CA ALA A 140 -28.12 16.01 22.29
C ALA A 140 -27.84 14.78 23.21
N PHE A 141 -26.72 14.07 23.00
CA PHE A 141 -26.29 12.90 23.77
C PHE A 141 -24.87 13.01 24.33
N ASN A 142 -24.27 14.21 24.22
CA ASN A 142 -22.98 14.51 24.84
C ASN A 142 -23.20 15.31 26.13
N LYS A 143 -22.79 14.78 27.27
CA LYS A 143 -23.01 15.40 28.59
C LYS A 143 -22.10 16.62 28.80
N PRO A 144 -22.59 17.66 29.48
CA PRO A 144 -21.73 18.73 29.98
C PRO A 144 -20.56 18.18 30.80
N GLY A 145 -19.35 18.66 30.53
CA GLY A 145 -18.13 18.15 31.19
C GLY A 145 -17.44 17.02 30.41
N GLY A 146 -17.97 16.61 29.28
CA GLY A 146 -17.40 15.64 28.33
C GLY A 146 -17.86 14.20 28.56
N GLY A 147 -18.09 13.51 27.48
CA GLY A 147 -18.49 12.11 27.44
C GLY A 147 -19.94 11.89 26.99
N GLY A 148 -20.08 11.04 25.98
CA GLY A 148 -21.37 10.68 25.42
C GLY A 148 -22.20 9.77 26.33
N LEU A 149 -23.44 9.51 25.94
CA LEU A 149 -24.30 8.53 26.62
C LEU A 149 -23.76 7.11 26.38
N LEU A 150 -22.95 6.60 27.33
CA LEU A 150 -22.17 5.37 27.16
C LEU A 150 -23.01 4.11 26.96
N ASN A 151 -24.28 4.10 27.38
CA ASN A 151 -25.15 2.92 27.19
C ASN A 151 -25.89 2.93 25.85
N LEU A 152 -25.84 4.02 25.07
CA LEU A 152 -26.51 4.12 23.80
C LEU A 152 -25.83 3.24 22.76
N VAL A 153 -26.54 2.22 22.29
CA VAL A 153 -26.06 1.21 21.33
C VAL A 153 -26.72 1.41 19.96
N THR A 154 -28.00 1.81 19.94
CA THR A 154 -28.77 1.94 18.69
C THR A 154 -29.54 3.25 18.69
N PHE A 155 -29.48 3.97 17.56
CA PHE A 155 -30.24 5.18 17.36
C PHE A 155 -30.89 5.19 15.97
N VAL A 156 -32.21 5.39 15.89
CA VAL A 156 -32.96 5.55 14.64
C VAL A 156 -33.41 6.99 14.51
N PHE A 157 -32.97 7.63 13.43
CA PHE A 157 -33.21 9.04 13.14
C PHE A 157 -34.67 9.32 12.75
N PRO A 158 -35.16 10.57 12.96
CA PRO A 158 -36.44 11.04 12.43
C PRO A 158 -36.42 11.15 10.90
N ASP A 159 -37.54 10.80 10.24
CA ASP A 159 -37.65 10.86 8.77
C ASP A 159 -37.58 12.30 8.19
N ARG A 160 -37.86 13.36 9.01
CA ARG A 160 -37.87 14.77 8.58
C ARG A 160 -36.62 15.57 8.93
N LEU A 161 -35.57 14.85 9.37
CA LEU A 161 -34.35 15.47 9.86
C LEU A 161 -33.65 16.30 8.78
N LYS A 162 -33.21 17.53 9.15
CA LYS A 162 -32.49 18.47 8.30
C LYS A 162 -31.03 18.65 8.67
N VAL A 163 -30.76 18.78 9.99
CA VAL A 163 -29.42 19.05 10.49
C VAL A 163 -29.12 18.16 11.71
N ILE A 164 -27.93 17.62 11.76
CA ILE A 164 -27.36 17.04 12.97
C ILE A 164 -26.36 18.07 13.52
N CYS A 165 -26.72 18.69 14.66
CA CYS A 165 -25.95 19.81 15.19
C CYS A 165 -24.65 19.38 15.89
N ASP A 166 -23.89 20.39 16.30
CA ASP A 166 -22.56 20.25 16.89
C ASP A 166 -22.57 19.27 18.08
N ASN A 167 -21.60 18.36 18.10
CA ASN A 167 -21.36 17.40 19.19
C ASN A 167 -22.56 16.52 19.57
N ALA A 168 -23.56 16.34 18.70
CA ALA A 168 -24.81 15.66 19.04
C ALA A 168 -24.62 14.27 19.68
N PHE A 169 -23.69 13.46 19.18
CA PHE A 169 -23.38 12.12 19.67
C PHE A 169 -21.90 11.97 20.09
N THR A 170 -21.16 13.07 20.29
CA THR A 170 -19.76 13.00 20.67
C THR A 170 -19.54 12.05 21.85
N GLY A 171 -18.63 11.10 21.73
CA GLY A 171 -18.27 10.19 22.77
C GLY A 171 -19.31 9.11 23.10
N CYS A 172 -20.33 8.88 22.26
CA CYS A 172 -21.24 7.73 22.38
C CYS A 172 -20.49 6.46 21.91
N LYS A 173 -19.51 6.04 22.72
CA LYS A 173 -18.54 4.99 22.36
C LYS A 173 -19.17 3.63 22.07
N ASN A 174 -20.36 3.32 22.59
CA ASN A 174 -21.05 2.05 22.40
C ASN A 174 -22.10 2.08 21.29
N LEU A 175 -22.30 3.23 20.62
CA LEU A 175 -23.14 3.31 19.43
C LEU A 175 -22.56 2.41 18.35
N SER A 176 -23.32 1.42 17.86
CA SER A 176 -22.82 0.33 17.03
C SER A 176 -23.70 0.05 15.81
N GLY A 177 -23.19 -0.79 14.91
CA GLY A 177 -23.86 -1.11 13.65
C GLY A 177 -23.54 -0.09 12.55
N SER A 178 -24.35 -0.11 11.49
CA SER A 178 -24.27 0.85 10.38
C SER A 178 -24.85 2.21 10.78
N LEU A 179 -24.19 3.28 10.34
CA LEU A 179 -24.70 4.65 10.52
C LEU A 179 -25.40 5.10 9.23
N ILE A 180 -26.72 5.11 9.26
CA ILE A 180 -27.56 5.50 8.13
C ILE A 180 -28.15 6.88 8.42
N ILE A 181 -27.68 7.89 7.72
CA ILE A 181 -28.19 9.25 7.82
C ILE A 181 -29.38 9.37 6.85
N PRO A 182 -30.58 9.78 7.32
CA PRO A 182 -31.78 9.81 6.48
C PRO A 182 -31.71 10.85 5.35
N GLU A 183 -32.40 10.56 4.25
CA GLU A 183 -32.63 11.54 3.18
C GLU A 183 -33.32 12.78 3.74
N GLY A 184 -32.94 13.94 3.21
CA GLY A 184 -33.42 15.24 3.70
C GLY A 184 -32.41 15.94 4.61
N VAL A 185 -31.40 15.24 5.15
CA VAL A 185 -30.31 15.88 5.91
C VAL A 185 -29.39 16.61 4.94
N GLU A 186 -29.22 17.90 5.18
CA GLU A 186 -28.43 18.81 4.35
C GLU A 186 -27.08 19.16 4.99
N GLU A 187 -26.99 19.04 6.33
CA GLU A 187 -25.79 19.42 7.10
C GLU A 187 -25.56 18.51 8.29
N ILE A 188 -24.32 18.06 8.48
CA ILE A 188 -23.85 17.39 9.68
C ILE A 188 -22.72 18.23 10.24
N ARG A 189 -22.94 18.76 11.46
CA ARG A 189 -22.05 19.76 12.04
C ARG A 189 -20.88 19.16 12.79
N ARG A 190 -19.98 20.03 13.22
CA ARG A 190 -18.74 19.71 13.92
C ARG A 190 -18.97 18.75 15.09
N GLY A 191 -18.15 17.72 15.17
CA GLY A 191 -18.14 16.79 16.29
C GLY A 191 -19.34 15.85 16.38
N ALA A 192 -20.29 15.88 15.46
CA ALA A 192 -21.56 15.19 15.60
C ALA A 192 -21.44 13.73 16.04
N PHE A 193 -20.43 12.97 15.57
CA PHE A 193 -20.17 11.57 15.90
C PHE A 193 -18.73 11.34 16.36
N THR A 194 -18.01 12.37 16.78
CA THR A 194 -16.62 12.23 17.25
C THR A 194 -16.52 11.14 18.32
N GLY A 195 -15.62 10.17 18.11
CA GLY A 195 -15.31 9.13 19.08
C GLY A 195 -16.39 8.07 19.24
N CYS A 196 -17.33 7.91 18.28
CA CYS A 196 -18.28 6.79 18.24
C CYS A 196 -17.54 5.51 17.75
N SER A 197 -16.57 5.03 18.53
CA SER A 197 -15.61 4.01 18.11
C SER A 197 -16.21 2.61 17.93
N SER A 198 -17.40 2.33 18.43
CA SER A 198 -18.07 1.04 18.23
C SER A 198 -18.97 0.98 16.99
N LEU A 199 -19.12 2.06 16.24
CA LEU A 199 -19.75 1.99 14.92
C LEU A 199 -18.91 1.04 14.03
N ASN A 200 -19.45 -0.12 13.71
CA ASN A 200 -18.72 -1.22 13.03
C ASN A 200 -19.41 -1.70 11.74
N GLY A 201 -20.41 -0.95 11.29
CA GLY A 201 -21.08 -1.16 10.00
C GLY A 201 -20.73 -0.06 9.00
N SER A 202 -21.49 0.01 7.91
CA SER A 202 -21.29 0.98 6.84
C SER A 202 -21.77 2.38 7.22
N LEU A 203 -21.17 3.40 6.59
CA LEU A 203 -21.64 4.78 6.61
C LEU A 203 -22.43 5.05 5.34
N SER A 204 -23.71 5.46 5.49
CA SER A 204 -24.56 5.92 4.40
C SER A 204 -24.87 7.39 4.57
N LEU A 205 -24.39 8.21 3.64
CA LEU A 205 -24.66 9.65 3.60
C LEU A 205 -25.77 9.94 2.58
N PRO A 206 -26.75 10.85 2.89
CA PRO A 206 -27.87 11.11 2.02
C PRO A 206 -27.49 11.96 0.81
N SER A 207 -28.20 11.79 -0.30
CA SER A 207 -27.99 12.55 -1.54
C SER A 207 -28.22 14.07 -1.38
N THR A 208 -28.99 14.46 -0.37
CA THR A 208 -29.30 15.85 -0.01
C THR A 208 -28.18 16.57 0.74
N LEU A 209 -27.13 15.86 1.15
CA LEU A 209 -26.05 16.42 1.97
C LEU A 209 -25.22 17.44 1.20
N LYS A 210 -24.97 18.60 1.80
CA LYS A 210 -24.19 19.71 1.23
C LYS A 210 -22.94 20.05 2.04
N LYS A 211 -23.00 19.89 3.37
CA LYS A 211 -21.95 20.36 4.28
C LYS A 211 -21.63 19.33 5.36
N LEU A 212 -20.32 19.14 5.60
CA LEU A 212 -19.76 18.31 6.66
C LEU A 212 -18.79 19.11 7.54
N GLY A 213 -19.09 19.20 8.84
CA GLY A 213 -18.20 19.77 9.85
C GLY A 213 -18.33 21.28 10.05
N THR A 214 -19.31 21.94 9.45
CA THR A 214 -19.59 23.37 9.69
C THR A 214 -20.02 23.62 11.15
N SER A 215 -19.87 24.84 11.63
CA SER A 215 -20.31 25.25 12.97
C SER A 215 -21.62 26.01 12.92
N GLY A 216 -22.48 25.85 13.95
CA GLY A 216 -23.78 26.51 14.03
C GLY A 216 -23.73 27.95 14.50
N ASP A 217 -22.60 28.47 14.93
CA ASP A 217 -22.42 29.80 15.50
C ASP A 217 -22.16 30.90 14.47
N GLY A 218 -22.27 30.60 13.18
CA GLY A 218 -22.00 31.54 12.10
C GLY A 218 -20.54 31.92 11.90
N ALA A 219 -19.63 31.21 12.54
CA ALA A 219 -18.17 31.35 12.34
C ALA A 219 -17.73 30.87 10.94
N ASP A 220 -18.68 30.40 10.14
CA ASP A 220 -18.47 30.04 8.73
C ASP A 220 -18.29 31.25 7.78
N LYS A 221 -17.69 32.35 8.27
CA LYS A 221 -17.22 33.37 7.33
C LYS A 221 -16.17 32.75 6.45
N ASP A 222 -16.31 32.89 5.14
CA ASP A 222 -15.38 32.49 4.07
C ASP A 222 -14.00 33.17 4.21
N THR A 223 -13.52 33.33 5.43
CA THR A 223 -12.21 33.88 5.71
C THR A 223 -11.20 32.74 5.72
N LYS A 224 -10.15 32.94 4.99
CA LYS A 224 -8.88 32.22 5.04
C LYS A 224 -8.56 31.81 6.48
N ASP A 225 -9.14 30.70 6.95
CA ASP A 225 -8.85 30.15 8.27
C ASP A 225 -7.53 29.37 8.21
N GLU A 226 -6.48 30.16 8.25
CA GLU A 226 -5.20 29.72 8.80
C GLU A 226 -5.28 29.84 10.33
N GLY A 227 -5.91 28.92 10.99
CA GLY A 227 -5.78 28.88 12.44
C GLY A 227 -7.03 28.52 13.22
N ILE A 228 -6.94 27.38 13.88
CA ILE A 228 -7.79 26.88 14.95
C ILE A 228 -9.08 26.21 14.46
N ASP A 229 -8.99 25.20 13.63
CA ASP A 229 -9.95 24.10 13.64
C ASP A 229 -9.75 23.32 14.93
N TYR A 230 -10.66 23.52 15.88
CA TYR A 230 -10.69 22.73 17.10
C TYR A 230 -10.90 21.25 16.72
N TYR A 231 -10.18 20.35 17.38
CA TYR A 231 -10.02 18.92 17.20
C TYR A 231 -11.31 18.08 17.25
N ASN A 232 -12.39 18.45 16.57
CA ASN A 232 -13.67 17.75 16.61
C ASN A 232 -14.29 17.62 15.22
N GLY A 233 -13.75 16.72 14.38
CA GLY A 233 -14.34 16.37 13.09
C GLY A 233 -15.63 15.55 13.22
N VAL A 234 -16.46 15.53 12.20
CA VAL A 234 -17.79 14.87 12.24
C VAL A 234 -17.70 13.42 12.66
N PHE A 235 -16.85 12.63 12.00
CA PHE A 235 -16.64 11.19 12.25
C PHE A 235 -15.26 10.89 12.83
N GLN A 236 -14.61 11.88 13.40
CA GLN A 236 -13.26 11.72 13.93
C GLN A 236 -13.19 10.55 14.92
N ASN A 237 -12.21 9.65 14.72
CA ASN A 237 -12.01 8.46 15.54
C ASN A 237 -13.19 7.46 15.56
N CYS A 238 -14.05 7.45 14.54
CA CYS A 238 -14.97 6.35 14.29
C CYS A 238 -14.21 5.19 13.62
N SER A 239 -13.23 4.64 14.33
CA SER A 239 -12.18 3.75 13.77
C SER A 239 -12.71 2.43 13.22
N ASN A 240 -13.87 1.98 13.68
CA ASN A 240 -14.48 0.72 13.27
C ASN A 240 -15.55 0.88 12.18
N LEU A 241 -15.90 2.11 11.77
CA LEU A 241 -16.73 2.32 10.57
C LEU A 241 -16.07 1.62 9.39
N THR A 242 -16.84 0.81 8.67
CA THR A 242 -16.34 -0.04 7.57
C THR A 242 -17.13 0.23 6.29
N GLY A 243 -16.71 -0.39 5.19
CA GLY A 243 -17.36 -0.20 3.89
C GLY A 243 -16.69 0.89 3.05
N ARG A 244 -17.18 1.06 1.83
CA ARG A 244 -16.71 2.12 0.93
C ARG A 244 -17.21 3.48 1.40
N LEU A 245 -16.30 4.46 1.45
CA LEU A 245 -16.70 5.84 1.70
C LEU A 245 -17.26 6.46 0.41
N ILE A 246 -18.55 6.70 0.39
CA ILE A 246 -19.26 7.37 -0.71
C ILE A 246 -19.73 8.73 -0.21
N ILE A 247 -19.12 9.79 -0.73
CA ILE A 247 -19.50 11.18 -0.41
C ILE A 247 -20.38 11.68 -1.56
N PRO A 248 -21.62 12.13 -1.29
CA PRO A 248 -22.53 12.59 -2.34
C PRO A 248 -21.98 13.81 -3.12
N ASP A 249 -22.23 13.86 -4.42
CA ASP A 249 -21.76 14.94 -5.31
C ASP A 249 -22.29 16.34 -4.93
N GLY A 250 -23.36 16.40 -4.13
CA GLY A 250 -23.91 17.65 -3.60
C GLY A 250 -23.05 18.32 -2.53
N VAL A 251 -22.05 17.61 -1.97
CA VAL A 251 -21.23 18.13 -0.86
C VAL A 251 -20.24 19.17 -1.39
N GLU A 252 -20.32 20.36 -0.84
CA GLU A 252 -19.48 21.51 -1.19
C GLU A 252 -18.37 21.78 -0.17
N ILE A 253 -18.58 21.36 1.09
CA ILE A 253 -17.67 21.65 2.22
C ILE A 253 -17.44 20.39 3.04
N ILE A 254 -16.17 20.04 3.23
CA ILE A 254 -15.68 19.05 4.20
C ILE A 254 -14.68 19.76 5.09
N ARG A 255 -15.05 20.01 6.34
CA ARG A 255 -14.19 20.74 7.30
C ARG A 255 -13.14 19.83 7.93
N GLY A 256 -12.29 20.42 8.78
CA GLY A 256 -11.18 19.74 9.40
C GLY A 256 -11.56 18.51 10.21
N TYR A 257 -10.68 17.52 10.22
CA TYR A 257 -10.77 16.25 10.96
C TYR A 257 -12.03 15.41 10.64
N CYS A 258 -12.79 15.75 9.58
CA CYS A 258 -14.12 15.18 9.32
C CYS A 258 -14.15 13.65 9.35
N PHE A 259 -13.17 12.99 8.73
CA PHE A 259 -13.00 11.53 8.71
C PHE A 259 -11.69 11.08 9.36
N SER A 260 -11.00 11.95 10.09
CA SER A 260 -9.71 11.63 10.69
C SER A 260 -9.81 10.40 11.61
N GLY A 261 -8.95 9.42 11.40
CA GLY A 261 -8.91 8.18 12.17
C GLY A 261 -10.01 7.17 11.85
N CYS A 262 -10.74 7.33 10.75
CA CYS A 262 -11.73 6.35 10.27
C CYS A 262 -11.03 5.19 9.54
N ARG A 263 -10.23 4.40 10.25
CA ARG A 263 -9.36 3.37 9.71
C ARG A 263 -10.08 2.20 9.03
N GLY A 264 -11.35 1.95 9.39
CA GLY A 264 -12.12 0.86 8.83
C GLY A 264 -12.79 1.16 7.48
N LEU A 265 -12.85 2.44 7.05
CA LEU A 265 -13.33 2.83 5.73
C LEU A 265 -12.31 2.42 4.66
N TYR A 266 -12.78 1.82 3.55
CA TYR A 266 -11.88 1.26 2.54
C TYR A 266 -12.33 1.58 1.10
N GLY A 267 -11.45 1.28 0.15
CA GLY A 267 -11.67 1.40 -1.28
C GLY A 267 -11.30 2.78 -1.83
N GLU A 268 -11.61 3.01 -3.10
CA GLU A 268 -11.27 4.23 -3.81
C GLU A 268 -12.13 5.40 -3.30
N LEU A 269 -11.48 6.49 -2.91
CA LEU A 269 -12.14 7.74 -2.53
C LEU A 269 -12.36 8.60 -3.77
N LYS A 270 -13.63 8.95 -4.03
CA LYS A 270 -13.99 9.96 -5.00
C LYS A 270 -14.47 11.22 -4.28
N LEU A 271 -13.76 12.31 -4.48
CA LEU A 271 -14.17 13.61 -3.95
C LEU A 271 -15.32 14.19 -4.80
N PRO A 272 -16.32 14.84 -4.16
CA PRO A 272 -17.45 15.44 -4.87
C PRO A 272 -17.01 16.47 -5.91
N SER A 273 -17.64 16.48 -7.08
CA SER A 273 -17.32 17.43 -8.15
C SER A 273 -17.61 18.88 -7.79
N LYS A 274 -18.55 19.12 -6.85
CA LYS A 274 -18.92 20.45 -6.33
C LYS A 274 -18.10 20.89 -5.12
N LEU A 275 -17.15 20.07 -4.68
CA LEU A 275 -16.33 20.37 -3.50
C LEU A 275 -15.49 21.63 -3.72
N ARG A 276 -15.56 22.56 -2.77
CA ARG A 276 -14.82 23.83 -2.75
C ARG A 276 -13.86 23.95 -1.57
N VAL A 277 -14.16 23.26 -0.48
CA VAL A 277 -13.38 23.34 0.76
C VAL A 277 -13.05 21.93 1.26
N ILE A 278 -11.77 21.68 1.46
CA ILE A 278 -11.23 20.57 2.22
C ILE A 278 -10.56 21.15 3.46
N GLY A 279 -10.87 20.63 4.65
CA GLY A 279 -10.28 21.11 5.91
C GLY A 279 -9.00 20.37 6.28
N GLN A 280 -8.25 20.94 7.24
CA GLN A 280 -7.06 20.32 7.80
C GLN A 280 -7.38 18.92 8.35
N CYS A 281 -6.50 17.94 8.13
CA CYS A 281 -6.65 16.54 8.59
C CYS A 281 -7.98 15.88 8.18
N ALA A 282 -8.67 16.35 7.14
CA ALA A 282 -10.03 15.91 6.79
C ALA A 282 -10.13 14.37 6.64
N PHE A 283 -9.12 13.73 6.07
CA PHE A 283 -9.03 12.28 5.86
C PHE A 283 -7.81 11.64 6.52
N SER A 284 -7.11 12.37 7.39
CA SER A 284 -5.89 11.88 8.04
C SER A 284 -6.14 10.53 8.73
N HIS A 285 -5.21 9.58 8.57
CA HIS A 285 -5.30 8.22 9.11
C HIS A 285 -6.49 7.38 8.62
N CYS A 286 -6.98 7.62 7.40
CA CYS A 286 -7.89 6.71 6.71
C CYS A 286 -7.11 5.63 5.94
N GLU A 287 -6.37 4.81 6.65
CA GLU A 287 -5.29 3.92 6.16
C GLU A 287 -5.73 2.89 5.11
N ASN A 288 -7.03 2.60 5.00
CA ASN A 288 -7.59 1.62 4.07
C ASN A 288 -8.24 2.23 2.81
N LEU A 289 -8.23 3.56 2.68
CA LEU A 289 -8.59 4.20 1.41
C LEU A 289 -7.50 3.88 0.38
N THR A 290 -7.89 3.52 -0.84
CA THR A 290 -6.98 3.05 -1.89
C THR A 290 -7.23 3.75 -3.22
N GLY A 291 -6.43 3.44 -4.23
CA GLY A 291 -6.59 3.98 -5.58
C GLY A 291 -5.94 5.34 -5.78
N SER A 292 -6.37 6.01 -6.83
CA SER A 292 -5.91 7.35 -7.19
C SER A 292 -6.74 8.41 -6.48
N ILE A 293 -6.16 9.58 -6.27
CA ILE A 293 -6.87 10.75 -5.74
C ILE A 293 -6.79 11.90 -6.75
N GLU A 294 -7.93 12.50 -7.04
CA GLU A 294 -8.04 13.69 -7.88
C GLU A 294 -8.61 14.83 -7.05
N ILE A 295 -7.93 15.98 -7.04
CA ILE A 295 -8.41 17.18 -6.35
C ILE A 295 -9.38 17.93 -7.28
N PRO A 296 -10.65 18.15 -6.87
CA PRO A 296 -11.65 18.80 -7.71
C PRO A 296 -11.29 20.26 -8.06
N GLN A 297 -11.69 20.70 -9.26
CA GLN A 297 -11.39 22.04 -9.79
C GLN A 297 -11.89 23.19 -8.90
N GLY A 298 -12.90 22.96 -8.06
CA GLY A 298 -13.42 23.95 -7.12
C GLY A 298 -12.56 24.20 -5.90
N VAL A 299 -11.60 23.31 -5.61
CA VAL A 299 -10.71 23.38 -4.44
C VAL A 299 -9.51 24.25 -4.78
N SER A 300 -9.30 25.38 -4.12
CA SER A 300 -8.19 26.29 -4.37
C SER A 300 -6.93 25.99 -3.55
N SER A 301 -7.05 25.16 -2.49
CA SER A 301 -5.93 24.78 -1.63
C SER A 301 -6.15 23.41 -0.99
N VAL A 302 -5.08 22.65 -0.80
CA VAL A 302 -5.06 21.40 -0.01
C VAL A 302 -4.39 21.74 1.32
N PRO A 303 -5.11 21.72 2.45
CA PRO A 303 -4.55 22.13 3.73
C PRO A 303 -3.65 21.05 4.36
N SER A 304 -3.01 21.40 5.47
CA SER A 304 -2.09 20.53 6.18
C SER A 304 -2.74 19.21 6.59
N SER A 305 -2.02 18.10 6.40
CA SER A 305 -2.40 16.74 6.76
C SER A 305 -3.74 16.27 6.17
N ALA A 306 -4.29 16.93 5.14
CA ALA A 306 -5.62 16.61 4.63
C ALA A 306 -5.77 15.15 4.23
N PHE A 307 -4.72 14.55 3.68
CA PHE A 307 -4.65 13.15 3.24
C PHE A 307 -3.45 12.40 3.83
N GLU A 308 -3.01 12.81 5.00
CA GLU A 308 -1.93 12.14 5.73
C GLU A 308 -2.29 10.69 6.05
N ARG A 309 -1.35 9.76 5.81
CA ARG A 309 -1.51 8.33 6.15
C ARG A 309 -2.83 7.74 5.69
N CYS A 310 -3.24 8.08 4.48
CA CYS A 310 -4.25 7.33 3.76
C CYS A 310 -3.58 6.13 3.06
N GLY A 311 -4.33 5.20 2.57
CA GLY A 311 -3.76 4.03 1.88
C GLY A 311 -3.68 4.20 0.36
N PHE A 312 -3.69 5.44 -0.15
CA PHE A 312 -3.67 5.69 -1.60
C PHE A 312 -2.44 5.05 -2.25
N ASN A 313 -2.65 4.32 -3.33
CA ASN A 313 -1.63 3.57 -4.05
C ASN A 313 -1.72 3.73 -5.58
N GLY A 314 -2.50 4.69 -6.02
CA GLY A 314 -2.64 5.11 -7.42
C GLY A 314 -1.94 6.43 -7.71
N THR A 315 -2.46 7.21 -8.65
CA THR A 315 -1.92 8.51 -9.05
C THR A 315 -2.54 9.66 -8.28
N LEU A 316 -1.78 10.74 -8.12
CA LEU A 316 -2.26 12.04 -7.65
C LEU A 316 -2.51 12.95 -8.83
N THR A 317 -3.72 13.47 -8.95
CA THR A 317 -4.07 14.47 -9.97
C THR A 317 -4.34 15.82 -9.31
N LEU A 318 -3.50 16.78 -9.62
CA LEU A 318 -3.60 18.18 -9.21
C LEU A 318 -3.93 19.06 -10.41
N HIS A 319 -4.64 20.16 -10.21
CA HIS A 319 -5.00 21.09 -11.29
C HIS A 319 -4.30 22.44 -11.10
N ASP A 320 -4.11 23.19 -12.19
CA ASP A 320 -3.38 24.46 -12.21
C ASP A 320 -4.05 25.60 -11.40
N GLY A 321 -5.30 25.41 -10.95
CA GLY A 321 -6.00 26.35 -10.08
C GLY A 321 -5.63 26.25 -8.58
N LEU A 322 -4.85 25.25 -8.18
CA LEU A 322 -4.36 25.14 -6.81
C LEU A 322 -3.27 26.16 -6.53
N SER A 323 -3.47 26.95 -5.46
CA SER A 323 -2.51 27.97 -5.02
C SER A 323 -1.58 27.51 -3.93
N SER A 324 -1.96 26.49 -3.14
CA SER A 324 -1.14 25.97 -2.04
C SER A 324 -1.42 24.51 -1.73
N ILE A 325 -0.38 23.83 -1.26
CA ILE A 325 -0.41 22.48 -0.71
C ILE A 325 0.26 22.56 0.65
N GLY A 326 -0.47 22.26 1.71
CA GLY A 326 -0.04 22.42 3.10
C GLY A 326 0.95 21.34 3.57
N SER A 327 1.50 21.57 4.76
CA SER A 327 2.45 20.63 5.37
C SER A 327 1.81 19.26 5.58
N SER A 328 2.56 18.20 5.26
CA SER A 328 2.12 16.80 5.40
C SER A 328 0.86 16.43 4.62
N ALA A 329 0.44 17.24 3.63
CA ALA A 329 -0.83 17.08 2.95
C ALA A 329 -1.02 15.67 2.35
N PHE A 330 0.04 15.05 1.82
CA PHE A 330 0.03 13.71 1.22
C PHE A 330 1.13 12.79 1.80
N ILE A 331 1.60 13.08 3.01
CA ILE A 331 2.65 12.27 3.66
C ILE A 331 2.17 10.84 3.92
N ASP A 332 3.12 9.88 3.91
CA ASP A 332 2.91 8.48 4.28
C ASP A 332 1.78 7.78 3.48
N ASN A 333 1.78 8.00 2.17
CA ASN A 333 0.95 7.28 1.22
C ASN A 333 1.82 6.35 0.35
N ASN A 334 1.20 5.68 -0.62
CA ASN A 334 1.92 4.90 -1.63
C ASN A 334 1.55 5.42 -3.03
N LEU A 335 1.38 6.75 -3.16
CA LEU A 335 1.04 7.42 -4.41
C LEU A 335 2.15 7.19 -5.44
N LYS A 336 1.75 6.90 -6.69
CA LYS A 336 2.64 6.45 -7.77
C LYS A 336 2.49 7.30 -9.03
N GLY A 337 3.38 7.01 -10.00
CA GLY A 337 3.37 7.67 -11.29
C GLY A 337 4.00 9.06 -11.24
N GLU A 338 3.89 9.80 -12.32
CA GLU A 338 4.45 11.13 -12.42
C GLU A 338 3.66 12.12 -11.57
N LEU A 339 4.38 12.96 -10.84
CA LEU A 339 3.81 14.05 -10.06
C LEU A 339 3.86 15.34 -10.88
N HIS A 340 2.69 15.84 -11.28
CA HIS A 340 2.53 17.11 -11.96
C HIS A 340 2.11 18.20 -10.96
N LEU A 341 2.99 19.13 -10.69
CA LEU A 341 2.74 20.24 -9.77
C LEU A 341 2.00 21.39 -10.47
N PRO A 342 1.06 22.05 -9.79
CA PRO A 342 0.32 23.22 -10.33
C PRO A 342 1.26 24.35 -10.72
N LYS A 343 1.08 24.95 -11.89
CA LYS A 343 1.95 26.01 -12.43
C LYS A 343 2.01 27.28 -11.57
N GLY A 344 0.98 27.54 -10.77
CA GLY A 344 0.90 28.70 -9.88
C GLY A 344 1.43 28.45 -8.46
N LEU A 345 1.92 27.25 -8.16
CA LEU A 345 2.39 26.88 -6.83
C LEU A 345 3.65 27.68 -6.47
N LYS A 346 3.68 28.33 -5.31
CA LYS A 346 4.79 29.17 -4.84
C LYS A 346 5.65 28.47 -3.79
N ILE A 347 5.04 27.62 -2.99
CA ILE A 347 5.69 26.97 -1.86
C ILE A 347 5.34 25.48 -1.90
N ILE A 348 6.33 24.65 -1.73
CA ILE A 348 6.16 23.24 -1.39
C ILE A 348 6.40 23.15 0.11
N ALA A 349 5.35 22.88 0.87
CA ALA A 349 5.41 22.90 2.32
C ALA A 349 6.15 21.67 2.90
N ASP A 350 6.47 21.74 4.20
CA ASP A 350 7.21 20.70 4.89
C ASP A 350 6.46 19.36 4.84
N ASN A 351 7.15 18.28 4.51
CA ASN A 351 6.62 16.91 4.38
C ASN A 351 5.48 16.74 3.34
N ALA A 352 5.21 17.71 2.48
CA ALA A 352 4.01 17.72 1.63
C ALA A 352 3.80 16.45 0.84
N PHE A 353 4.86 15.84 0.31
CA PHE A 353 4.87 14.62 -0.49
C PHE A 353 5.80 13.53 0.07
N CYS A 354 6.23 13.65 1.33
CA CYS A 354 7.15 12.72 1.96
C CYS A 354 6.58 11.29 2.01
N ASN A 355 7.45 10.28 1.89
CA ASN A 355 7.09 8.85 1.98
C ASN A 355 6.03 8.42 0.96
N ASN A 356 6.27 8.70 -0.32
CA ASN A 356 5.45 8.23 -1.44
C ASN A 356 6.31 7.40 -2.43
N ASP A 357 5.68 6.93 -3.50
CA ASP A 357 6.33 6.12 -4.54
C ASP A 357 6.23 6.81 -5.91
N PHE A 358 6.29 8.15 -5.93
CA PHE A 358 6.27 8.91 -7.19
C PHE A 358 7.46 8.52 -8.06
N SER A 359 7.24 8.51 -9.36
CA SER A 359 8.23 8.10 -10.37
C SER A 359 8.26 9.07 -11.53
N GLY A 360 9.25 8.93 -12.40
CA GLY A 360 9.44 9.86 -13.50
C GLY A 360 10.17 11.14 -13.10
N THR A 361 10.25 12.09 -14.03
CA THR A 361 10.97 13.34 -13.81
C THR A 361 10.11 14.34 -13.06
N LEU A 362 10.59 14.82 -11.92
CA LEU A 362 9.93 15.91 -11.18
C LEU A 362 10.25 17.25 -11.83
N THR A 363 9.23 17.93 -12.33
CA THR A 363 9.33 19.30 -12.84
C THR A 363 8.79 20.28 -11.81
N LEU A 364 9.65 21.16 -11.32
CA LEU A 364 9.24 22.22 -10.40
C LEU A 364 8.75 23.45 -11.19
N PRO A 365 7.58 24.02 -10.87
CA PRO A 365 7.11 25.26 -11.48
C PRO A 365 8.08 26.41 -11.25
N SER A 366 8.25 27.27 -12.24
CA SER A 366 9.12 28.46 -12.13
C SER A 366 8.66 29.49 -11.10
N THR A 367 7.47 29.32 -10.54
CA THR A 367 6.90 30.16 -9.47
C THR A 367 7.32 29.76 -8.07
N ILE A 368 8.00 28.60 -7.92
CA ILE A 368 8.45 28.11 -6.60
C ILE A 368 9.55 29.02 -6.06
N THR A 369 9.36 29.44 -4.82
CA THR A 369 10.34 30.25 -4.07
C THR A 369 10.86 29.54 -2.83
N ARG A 370 10.17 28.49 -2.35
CA ARG A 370 10.56 27.73 -1.18
C ARG A 370 10.25 26.24 -1.36
N ILE A 371 11.21 25.41 -0.98
CA ILE A 371 11.07 23.96 -0.84
C ILE A 371 11.28 23.65 0.64
N GLY A 372 10.22 23.15 1.30
CA GLY A 372 10.18 22.88 2.75
C GLY A 372 10.99 21.66 3.18
N ASP A 373 11.05 21.46 4.50
CA ASP A 373 11.76 20.34 5.09
C ASP A 373 11.07 19.02 4.75
N ASN A 374 11.83 17.99 4.36
CA ASN A 374 11.35 16.68 3.91
C ASN A 374 10.31 16.69 2.77
N ALA A 375 10.20 17.78 2.01
CA ALA A 375 9.11 18.00 1.07
C ALA A 375 8.87 16.81 0.12
N PHE A 376 9.92 16.16 -0.37
CA PHE A 376 9.90 14.97 -1.24
C PHE A 376 10.70 13.79 -0.67
N ALA A 377 11.06 13.82 0.60
CA ALA A 377 11.88 12.76 1.19
C ALA A 377 11.24 11.37 0.97
N ASN A 378 12.10 10.37 0.74
CA ASN A 378 11.69 8.98 0.52
C ASN A 378 10.82 8.73 -0.74
N ASN A 379 10.93 9.57 -1.77
CA ASN A 379 10.40 9.30 -3.10
C ASN A 379 11.50 8.71 -3.98
N TRP A 380 11.91 7.52 -3.65
CA TRP A 380 13.11 6.88 -4.19
C TRP A 380 13.08 6.61 -5.71
N ARG A 381 11.90 6.69 -6.36
CA ARG A 381 11.70 6.48 -7.80
C ARG A 381 11.64 7.77 -8.63
N LEU A 382 11.75 8.94 -8.00
CA LEU A 382 11.95 10.19 -8.75
C LEU A 382 13.27 10.10 -9.49
N MET A 383 13.26 10.33 -10.80
CA MET A 383 14.42 10.15 -11.70
C MET A 383 14.70 11.40 -12.54
N GLY A 384 15.77 11.31 -13.34
CA GLY A 384 16.19 12.38 -14.21
C GLY A 384 16.91 13.52 -13.47
N VAL A 385 17.10 14.62 -14.17
CA VAL A 385 17.78 15.80 -13.63
C VAL A 385 16.75 16.72 -12.99
N LEU A 386 16.94 17.02 -11.70
CA LEU A 386 16.11 17.97 -10.96
C LEU A 386 16.64 19.40 -11.21
N ASP A 387 15.87 20.20 -11.92
CA ASP A 387 16.17 21.62 -12.15
C ASP A 387 15.45 22.45 -11.08
N ILE A 388 16.20 23.07 -10.17
CA ILE A 388 15.69 23.97 -9.14
C ILE A 388 15.44 25.34 -9.78
N PRO A 389 14.20 25.88 -9.70
CA PRO A 389 13.88 27.14 -10.37
C PRO A 389 14.61 28.35 -9.82
N TYR A 390 14.87 29.33 -10.68
CA TYR A 390 15.33 30.67 -10.25
C TYR A 390 14.28 31.28 -9.31
N GLY A 391 14.75 31.85 -8.19
CA GLY A 391 13.89 32.36 -7.12
C GLY A 391 13.83 31.48 -5.88
N VAL A 392 14.29 30.23 -5.96
CA VAL A 392 14.53 29.40 -4.77
C VAL A 392 15.82 29.86 -4.09
N GLU A 393 15.70 30.36 -2.86
CA GLU A 393 16.82 30.84 -2.04
C GLU A 393 17.31 29.73 -1.09
N SER A 394 16.44 28.80 -0.69
CA SER A 394 16.78 27.73 0.24
C SER A 394 16.10 26.41 -0.10
N ILE A 395 16.86 25.32 0.02
CA ILE A 395 16.34 23.96 -0.03
C ILE A 395 16.28 23.42 1.41
N GLY A 396 15.10 22.97 1.84
CA GLY A 396 14.80 22.56 3.22
C GLY A 396 15.62 21.36 3.71
N GLU A 397 15.59 21.12 5.02
CA GLU A 397 16.24 19.98 5.65
C GLU A 397 15.66 18.67 5.09
N SER A 398 16.52 17.77 4.62
CA SER A 398 16.14 16.48 4.05
C SER A 398 15.11 16.56 2.91
N ALA A 399 14.98 17.70 2.23
CA ALA A 399 13.90 17.96 1.25
C ALA A 399 13.79 16.89 0.15
N PHE A 400 14.90 16.34 -0.31
CA PHE A 400 14.99 15.26 -1.29
C PHE A 400 15.74 14.05 -0.75
N SER A 401 15.87 13.92 0.57
CA SER A 401 16.57 12.77 1.16
C SER A 401 15.97 11.47 0.66
N ASN A 402 16.84 10.51 0.31
CA ASN A 402 16.46 9.19 -0.19
C ASN A 402 15.68 9.22 -1.53
N CYS A 403 15.84 10.27 -2.36
CA CYS A 403 15.41 10.29 -3.76
C CYS A 403 16.49 9.65 -4.64
N ARG A 404 16.63 8.33 -4.51
CA ARG A 404 17.79 7.55 -4.97
C ARG A 404 18.01 7.53 -6.48
N MET A 405 16.95 7.74 -7.27
CA MET A 405 17.00 7.68 -8.72
C MET A 405 17.16 9.05 -9.41
N LEU A 406 17.33 10.13 -8.63
CA LEU A 406 17.71 11.41 -9.22
C LEU A 406 19.08 11.28 -9.87
N GLU A 407 19.18 11.65 -11.14
CA GLU A 407 20.39 11.49 -11.96
C GLU A 407 21.32 12.72 -11.90
N GLY A 408 20.76 13.88 -11.56
CA GLY A 408 21.52 15.09 -11.45
C GLY A 408 20.73 16.27 -10.89
N LEU A 409 21.44 17.35 -10.66
CA LEU A 409 20.90 18.60 -10.13
C LEU A 409 21.33 19.77 -11.01
N VAL A 410 20.41 20.72 -11.22
CA VAL A 410 20.75 22.05 -11.71
C VAL A 410 20.33 23.03 -10.61
N LEU A 411 21.30 23.75 -10.06
CA LEU A 411 21.11 24.68 -8.94
C LEU A 411 21.14 26.12 -9.47
N PRO A 412 20.16 26.96 -9.13
CA PRO A 412 20.03 28.30 -9.67
C PRO A 412 21.02 29.28 -9.01
N GLU A 413 21.26 30.41 -9.66
CA GLU A 413 22.05 31.50 -9.11
C GLU A 413 21.45 32.09 -7.85
N SER A 414 20.11 32.03 -7.67
CA SER A 414 19.41 32.56 -6.51
C SER A 414 19.60 31.73 -5.23
N LEU A 415 20.18 30.53 -5.32
CA LEU A 415 20.29 29.62 -4.20
C LEU A 415 21.36 30.07 -3.22
N GLU A 416 20.93 30.35 -1.98
CA GLU A 416 21.82 30.80 -0.89
C GLU A 416 22.18 29.68 0.08
N THR A 417 21.23 28.73 0.33
CA THR A 417 21.42 27.69 1.35
C THR A 417 20.89 26.34 0.92
N ILE A 418 21.69 25.31 1.16
CA ILE A 418 21.28 23.89 1.08
C ILE A 418 21.34 23.34 2.51
N ARG A 419 20.16 23.04 3.09
CA ARG A 419 20.07 22.65 4.49
C ARG A 419 20.49 21.20 4.71
N ARG A 420 20.60 20.82 5.99
CA ARG A 420 21.08 19.49 6.43
C ARG A 420 20.36 18.36 5.69
N GLY A 421 21.13 17.41 5.15
CA GLY A 421 20.60 16.21 4.54
C GLY A 421 19.72 16.43 3.31
N ALA A 422 19.67 17.63 2.74
CA ALA A 422 18.73 17.97 1.65
C ALA A 422 18.73 16.95 0.50
N PHE A 423 19.88 16.38 0.15
CA PHE A 423 20.10 15.34 -0.84
C PHE A 423 20.79 14.11 -0.25
N ASN A 424 20.64 13.86 1.06
CA ASN A 424 21.19 12.67 1.69
C ASN A 424 20.61 11.41 1.01
N ASP A 425 21.48 10.41 0.79
CA ASP A 425 21.11 9.15 0.14
C ASP A 425 20.54 9.29 -1.29
N CYS A 426 20.86 10.38 -1.99
CA CYS A 426 20.57 10.55 -3.43
C CYS A 426 21.70 9.93 -4.28
N PHE A 427 21.87 8.61 -4.19
CA PHE A 427 23.00 7.89 -4.77
C PHE A 427 23.09 7.95 -6.30
N GLY A 428 21.97 8.26 -6.99
CA GLY A 428 21.89 8.37 -8.44
C GLY A 428 22.51 9.63 -9.00
N ILE A 429 22.75 10.63 -8.17
CA ILE A 429 23.27 11.89 -8.64
C ILE A 429 24.70 11.67 -9.18
N GLY A 430 24.79 11.77 -10.51
CA GLY A 430 26.03 11.68 -11.27
C GLY A 430 26.40 12.99 -11.98
N SER A 431 25.67 14.09 -11.71
CA SER A 431 26.00 15.43 -12.22
C SER A 431 25.37 16.50 -11.34
N ILE A 432 26.13 17.55 -11.07
CA ILE A 432 25.62 18.77 -10.44
C ILE A 432 26.13 19.95 -11.23
N VAL A 433 25.22 20.81 -11.66
CA VAL A 433 25.51 22.07 -12.34
C VAL A 433 25.06 23.21 -11.45
N CYS A 434 25.97 24.06 -11.01
CA CYS A 434 25.66 25.28 -10.28
C CYS A 434 25.72 26.47 -11.22
N LYS A 435 24.62 27.24 -11.30
CA LYS A 435 24.57 28.48 -12.12
C LYS A 435 25.05 29.70 -11.35
N GLY A 436 25.18 29.61 -10.03
CA GLY A 436 25.62 30.69 -9.16
C GLY A 436 27.11 30.98 -9.28
N THR A 437 27.48 32.27 -9.39
CA THR A 437 28.87 32.71 -9.32
C THR A 437 29.39 32.73 -7.88
N MET A 438 28.49 32.72 -6.90
CA MET A 438 28.81 32.54 -5.47
C MET A 438 28.30 31.18 -5.01
N PRO A 439 29.13 30.34 -4.33
CA PRO A 439 28.68 29.05 -3.80
C PRO A 439 27.62 29.26 -2.70
N ALA A 440 26.50 28.52 -2.83
CA ALA A 440 25.53 28.45 -1.74
C ALA A 440 26.16 27.85 -0.47
N TYR A 441 25.68 28.27 0.69
CA TYR A 441 26.10 27.65 1.97
C TYR A 441 25.50 26.23 2.07
N ILE A 442 26.37 25.25 2.34
CA ILE A 442 25.98 23.87 2.53
C ILE A 442 26.03 23.52 4.03
N GLU A 443 24.89 23.10 4.58
CA GLU A 443 24.86 22.53 5.93
C GLU A 443 25.38 21.07 5.92
N SER A 444 25.85 20.60 7.09
CA SER A 444 26.41 19.27 7.27
C SER A 444 25.48 18.16 6.76
N GLY A 445 26.04 17.21 6.01
CA GLY A 445 25.31 16.04 5.51
C GLY A 445 24.41 16.31 4.31
N ALA A 446 24.38 17.53 3.75
CA ALA A 446 23.47 17.86 2.65
C ALA A 446 23.61 16.95 1.42
N PHE A 447 24.81 16.44 1.16
CA PHE A 447 25.12 15.51 0.05
C PHE A 447 25.75 14.20 0.54
N ASP A 448 25.41 13.75 1.76
CA ASP A 448 25.88 12.46 2.23
C ASP A 448 25.29 11.34 1.35
N GLY A 449 26.11 10.33 1.00
CA GLY A 449 25.72 9.27 0.08
C GLY A 449 25.87 9.63 -1.41
N VAL A 450 25.99 10.92 -1.77
CA VAL A 450 26.30 11.31 -3.16
C VAL A 450 27.77 10.98 -3.48
N ALA A 451 27.99 10.30 -4.58
CA ALA A 451 29.33 9.84 -4.99
C ALA A 451 30.20 11.00 -5.54
N LYS A 452 30.57 11.94 -4.69
CA LYS A 452 31.26 13.20 -5.00
C LYS A 452 32.57 13.03 -5.82
N ASP A 453 33.15 11.82 -5.77
CA ASP A 453 34.40 11.49 -6.46
C ASP A 453 34.20 11.00 -7.90
N ASN A 454 32.97 10.61 -8.26
CA ASN A 454 32.69 9.88 -9.49
C ASN A 454 32.33 10.80 -10.67
N PHE A 455 32.00 12.06 -10.43
CA PHE A 455 31.66 13.03 -11.46
C PHE A 455 32.31 14.40 -11.23
N THR A 456 32.22 15.26 -12.20
CA THR A 456 32.72 16.65 -12.11
C THR A 456 31.56 17.56 -11.69
N LEU A 457 31.74 18.32 -10.61
CA LEU A 457 30.89 19.45 -10.26
C LEU A 457 31.12 20.57 -11.27
N GLU A 458 30.11 20.97 -12.00
CA GLU A 458 30.18 21.98 -13.03
C GLU A 458 29.70 23.33 -12.50
N VAL A 459 30.51 24.36 -12.62
CA VAL A 459 30.25 25.72 -12.09
C VAL A 459 30.61 26.76 -13.14
N PRO A 460 30.14 28.04 -13.04
CA PRO A 460 30.58 29.08 -13.95
C PRO A 460 32.12 29.19 -13.96
N GLU A 461 32.71 29.41 -15.14
CA GLU A 461 34.18 29.49 -15.29
C GLU A 461 34.83 30.48 -14.32
N SER A 462 34.18 31.63 -14.10
CA SER A 462 34.63 32.66 -13.16
C SER A 462 34.53 32.24 -11.68
N ALA A 463 33.80 31.20 -11.35
CA ALA A 463 33.50 30.76 -9.97
C ALA A 463 34.27 29.49 -9.55
N VAL A 464 35.04 28.86 -10.45
CA VAL A 464 35.74 27.60 -10.14
C VAL A 464 36.58 27.69 -8.86
N GLN A 465 37.34 28.75 -8.71
CA GLN A 465 38.18 28.91 -7.51
C GLN A 465 37.36 29.11 -6.24
N GLN A 466 36.25 29.86 -6.31
CA GLN A 466 35.34 30.09 -5.19
C GLN A 466 34.72 28.76 -4.70
N TYR A 467 34.26 27.92 -5.59
CA TYR A 467 33.70 26.59 -5.25
C TYR A 467 34.76 25.64 -4.71
N GLN A 468 35.99 25.69 -5.22
CA GLN A 468 37.12 24.91 -4.70
C GLN A 468 37.50 25.29 -3.27
N ALA A 469 37.28 26.55 -2.87
CA ALA A 469 37.56 27.06 -1.54
C ALA A 469 36.36 26.99 -0.58
N ALA A 470 35.13 26.81 -1.08
CA ALA A 470 33.93 26.87 -0.25
C ALA A 470 33.72 25.58 0.53
N GLY A 471 33.36 25.69 1.82
CA GLY A 471 33.06 24.56 2.70
C GLY A 471 31.90 23.70 2.14
N GLY A 472 32.02 22.37 2.20
CA GLY A 472 31.08 21.42 1.64
C GLY A 472 31.26 21.21 0.13
N TRP A 473 31.50 22.27 -0.65
CA TRP A 473 31.77 22.16 -2.09
C TRP A 473 33.16 21.59 -2.38
N CYS A 474 34.15 21.94 -1.57
CA CYS A 474 35.54 21.43 -1.72
C CYS A 474 35.66 19.91 -1.51
N GLU A 475 34.58 19.24 -1.05
CA GLU A 475 34.52 17.76 -0.94
C GLU A 475 34.37 17.11 -2.32
N PHE A 476 33.92 17.85 -3.34
CA PHE A 476 33.89 17.38 -4.71
C PHE A 476 35.31 17.43 -5.30
N LYS A 477 35.89 16.28 -5.58
CA LYS A 477 37.29 16.18 -6.04
C LYS A 477 37.57 16.84 -7.37
N ARG A 478 36.55 16.96 -8.22
CA ARG A 478 36.65 17.54 -9.55
C ARG A 478 35.62 18.68 -9.70
N ILE A 479 36.12 19.91 -9.75
CA ILE A 479 35.32 21.12 -9.98
C ILE A 479 35.88 21.79 -11.23
N ALA A 480 35.07 21.97 -12.25
CA ALA A 480 35.46 22.53 -13.54
C ALA A 480 34.40 23.49 -14.10
N ALA A 481 34.82 24.25 -15.10
CA ALA A 481 33.91 25.10 -15.84
C ALA A 481 32.80 24.31 -16.48
N HIS A 482 31.58 24.81 -16.42
CA HIS A 482 30.39 24.18 -17.00
C HIS A 482 30.46 24.23 -18.52
N HIS A 483 30.39 23.05 -19.15
CA HIS A 483 30.24 22.89 -20.62
C HIS A 483 29.08 21.91 -20.85
N GLU A 484 27.99 22.42 -21.39
CA GLU A 484 26.79 21.59 -21.58
C GLU A 484 26.88 20.73 -22.86
N LEU A 485 27.47 19.56 -22.76
CA LEU A 485 27.20 18.44 -23.66
C LEU A 485 27.34 17.12 -22.94
N VAL A 486 26.23 16.46 -22.63
CA VAL A 486 26.21 15.16 -21.95
C VAL A 486 25.23 14.23 -22.62
N CYS A 487 25.61 12.98 -22.84
CA CYS A 487 24.73 11.92 -23.28
C CYS A 487 24.49 10.93 -22.14
N ARG A 488 23.22 10.60 -21.86
CA ARG A 488 22.86 9.63 -20.82
C ARG A 488 21.86 8.59 -21.33
N PRO A 489 22.01 7.29 -20.98
CA PRO A 489 23.21 6.74 -20.33
C PRO A 489 24.44 6.86 -21.22
N SER A 490 25.62 6.89 -20.61
CA SER A 490 26.90 6.96 -21.35
C SER A 490 27.42 5.59 -21.81
N VAL A 491 26.67 4.53 -21.49
CA VAL A 491 26.95 3.15 -21.91
C VAL A 491 25.68 2.52 -22.43
N ALA A 492 25.74 1.79 -23.52
CA ALA A 492 24.67 1.00 -24.08
C ALA A 492 25.16 -0.42 -24.39
N CYS A 493 24.34 -1.43 -24.17
CA CYS A 493 24.71 -2.80 -24.50
C CYS A 493 23.53 -3.56 -25.13
N ALA A 494 23.85 -4.52 -26.03
CA ALA A 494 22.87 -5.34 -26.71
C ALA A 494 23.35 -6.78 -26.89
N LEU A 495 22.41 -7.69 -27.08
CA LEU A 495 22.65 -9.04 -27.58
C LEU A 495 22.68 -9.05 -29.09
N SER A 496 22.72 -10.24 -29.71
CA SER A 496 22.80 -10.42 -31.15
C SER A 496 21.60 -9.88 -31.93
N THR A 497 20.44 -9.72 -31.33
CA THR A 497 19.23 -9.17 -31.96
C THR A 497 19.31 -7.66 -32.09
N GLN A 498 18.48 -7.07 -32.94
CA GLN A 498 18.36 -5.61 -33.04
C GLN A 498 17.82 -5.08 -31.68
N HIS A 499 18.51 -4.09 -31.15
CA HIS A 499 18.13 -3.43 -29.88
C HIS A 499 17.93 -1.93 -30.12
N LYS A 500 16.94 -1.35 -29.43
CA LYS A 500 16.68 0.09 -29.41
C LYS A 500 16.72 0.61 -27.99
N GLN A 501 17.50 1.67 -27.79
CA GLN A 501 17.62 2.33 -26.51
C GLN A 501 17.43 3.84 -26.66
N THR A 502 16.72 4.47 -25.74
CA THR A 502 16.64 5.94 -25.71
C THR A 502 17.85 6.49 -24.99
N LEU A 503 18.52 7.44 -25.59
CA LEU A 503 19.57 8.28 -25.00
C LEU A 503 19.02 9.70 -24.90
N VAL A 504 19.44 10.42 -23.87
CA VAL A 504 19.15 11.86 -23.73
C VAL A 504 20.44 12.63 -23.89
N VAL A 505 20.53 13.43 -24.96
CA VAL A 505 21.62 14.37 -25.15
C VAL A 505 21.18 15.72 -24.61
N ASN A 506 21.90 16.24 -23.62
CA ASN A 506 21.71 17.58 -23.09
C ASN A 506 22.90 18.45 -23.50
N ALA A 507 22.64 19.61 -24.10
CA ALA A 507 23.65 20.50 -24.64
C ALA A 507 23.27 21.97 -24.43
N GLU A 508 24.25 22.86 -24.31
CA GLU A 508 24.02 24.31 -24.21
C GLU A 508 23.57 24.96 -25.50
N GLY A 509 23.71 24.25 -26.62
CA GLY A 509 23.41 24.74 -27.98
C GLY A 509 23.16 23.61 -28.97
N GLU A 510 23.40 23.91 -30.25
CA GLU A 510 23.31 22.91 -31.30
C GLU A 510 24.43 21.86 -31.19
N TRP A 511 24.06 20.60 -31.31
CA TRP A 511 24.98 19.47 -31.32
C TRP A 511 24.73 18.56 -32.53
N GLU A 512 25.72 17.72 -32.84
CA GLU A 512 25.64 16.71 -33.88
C GLU A 512 26.40 15.44 -33.46
N VAL A 513 26.07 14.31 -34.12
CA VAL A 513 26.84 13.08 -34.01
C VAL A 513 28.10 13.23 -34.89
N GLU A 514 29.26 13.32 -34.25
CA GLU A 514 30.55 13.44 -34.95
C GLU A 514 30.98 12.09 -35.56
N SER A 515 30.83 11.03 -34.79
CA SER A 515 31.16 9.67 -35.22
C SER A 515 30.32 8.61 -34.52
N LYS A 516 30.13 7.48 -35.20
CA LYS A 516 29.45 6.32 -34.66
C LYS A 516 29.89 5.05 -35.40
N PRO A 517 29.75 3.88 -34.79
CA PRO A 517 29.96 2.61 -35.51
C PRO A 517 28.93 2.42 -36.64
N ASP A 518 29.29 1.75 -37.74
CA ASP A 518 28.40 1.47 -38.90
C ASP A 518 27.20 0.60 -38.53
N TRP A 519 27.33 -0.16 -37.46
CA TRP A 519 26.26 -1.00 -36.90
C TRP A 519 25.33 -0.30 -35.91
N CYS A 520 25.55 1.01 -35.68
CA CYS A 520 24.68 1.86 -34.87
C CYS A 520 23.98 2.91 -35.72
N GLU A 521 22.71 3.13 -35.48
CA GLU A 521 21.94 4.26 -36.00
C GLU A 521 21.48 5.15 -34.84
N VAL A 522 21.60 6.45 -35.02
CA VAL A 522 21.26 7.47 -34.05
C VAL A 522 20.28 8.44 -34.71
N ALA A 523 19.10 8.57 -34.12
CA ALA A 523 18.05 9.43 -34.65
C ALA A 523 17.32 10.20 -33.54
N PRO A 524 17.29 11.53 -33.61
CA PRO A 524 17.98 12.41 -34.59
C PRO A 524 19.50 12.40 -34.42
N ALA A 525 20.26 12.61 -35.52
CA ALA A 525 21.72 12.69 -35.51
C ALA A 525 22.24 14.10 -35.16
N SER A 526 21.36 15.03 -34.88
CA SER A 526 21.68 16.39 -34.45
C SER A 526 20.48 16.95 -33.69
N GLY A 527 20.71 17.93 -32.84
CA GLY A 527 19.65 18.56 -32.05
C GLY A 527 20.09 19.89 -31.45
N ASN A 528 19.24 20.46 -30.62
CA ASN A 528 19.51 21.69 -29.87
C ASN A 528 19.01 21.52 -28.45
N LYS A 529 19.82 21.89 -27.48
CA LYS A 529 19.53 21.73 -26.05
C LYS A 529 19.22 20.27 -25.68
N LYS A 530 18.28 20.01 -24.79
CA LYS A 530 17.88 18.66 -24.38
C LYS A 530 17.11 17.97 -25.50
N THR A 531 17.62 16.86 -26.00
CA THR A 531 17.01 16.10 -27.09
C THR A 531 17.01 14.60 -26.74
N GLU A 532 15.87 13.94 -26.88
CA GLU A 532 15.80 12.49 -26.84
C GLU A 532 16.26 11.91 -28.17
N VAL A 533 17.13 10.93 -28.10
CA VAL A 533 17.77 10.28 -29.24
C VAL A 533 17.52 8.79 -29.17
N THR A 534 17.01 8.20 -30.25
CA THR A 534 16.90 6.74 -30.35
C THR A 534 18.20 6.18 -30.91
N LEU A 535 18.91 5.39 -30.12
CA LEU A 535 19.99 4.53 -30.56
C LEU A 535 19.38 3.21 -31.04
N THR A 536 19.66 2.83 -32.27
CA THR A 536 19.34 1.50 -32.82
C THR A 536 20.65 0.74 -33.09
N ILE A 537 20.84 -0.36 -32.37
CA ILE A 537 21.95 -1.29 -32.53
C ILE A 537 21.47 -2.38 -33.50
N LYS A 538 22.08 -2.49 -34.66
CA LYS A 538 21.70 -3.48 -35.70
C LYS A 538 22.01 -4.90 -35.25
N SER A 539 21.18 -5.85 -35.68
CA SER A 539 21.41 -7.26 -35.41
C SER A 539 22.75 -7.75 -35.97
N MET A 540 23.29 -8.76 -35.30
CA MET A 540 24.46 -9.50 -35.80
C MET A 540 24.20 -11.02 -35.73
N SER A 541 25.09 -11.83 -36.30
CA SER A 541 24.97 -13.30 -36.13
C SER A 541 25.06 -13.70 -34.65
N LYS A 542 24.25 -14.65 -34.24
CA LYS A 542 24.29 -15.19 -32.90
C LYS A 542 25.66 -15.80 -32.51
N SER A 543 26.40 -16.22 -33.48
CA SER A 543 27.77 -16.79 -33.34
C SER A 543 28.90 -15.80 -33.69
N ALA A 544 28.58 -14.52 -33.91
CA ALA A 544 29.60 -13.51 -34.20
C ALA A 544 30.40 -13.17 -32.94
N SER A 545 31.65 -12.76 -33.13
CA SER A 545 32.45 -12.20 -32.05
C SER A 545 31.87 -10.90 -31.55
N ASP A 546 32.02 -10.65 -30.24
CA ASP A 546 31.62 -9.43 -29.60
C ASP A 546 32.25 -8.20 -30.27
N ARG A 547 31.51 -7.09 -30.25
CA ARG A 547 31.99 -5.83 -30.81
C ARG A 547 31.69 -4.66 -29.87
N GLU A 548 32.59 -3.69 -29.88
CA GLU A 548 32.48 -2.46 -29.08
C GLU A 548 32.81 -1.25 -29.98
N GLY A 549 32.20 -0.14 -29.67
CA GLY A 549 32.42 1.13 -30.37
C GLY A 549 31.94 2.32 -29.56
N LYS A 550 32.18 3.52 -30.08
CA LYS A 550 31.75 4.76 -29.40
C LYS A 550 30.90 5.59 -30.38
N ILE A 551 29.83 6.16 -29.83
CA ILE A 551 29.07 7.23 -30.47
C ILE A 551 29.60 8.52 -29.85
N VAL A 552 30.14 9.41 -30.67
CA VAL A 552 30.68 10.70 -30.23
C VAL A 552 29.73 11.81 -30.63
N PHE A 553 29.28 12.55 -29.68
CA PHE A 553 28.49 13.77 -29.83
C PHE A 553 29.41 14.98 -29.76
N ARG A 554 29.18 16.03 -30.58
CA ARG A 554 29.95 17.26 -30.60
C ARG A 554 29.04 18.48 -30.54
N LEU A 555 29.45 19.50 -29.76
CA LEU A 555 28.84 20.84 -29.85
C LEU A 555 29.26 21.53 -31.14
N LYS A 556 28.28 22.00 -31.91
CA LYS A 556 28.61 22.83 -33.10
C LYS A 556 29.32 24.11 -32.68
N ASN A 557 30.37 24.42 -33.44
CA ASN A 557 31.19 25.62 -33.24
C ASN A 557 32.02 25.66 -31.92
N LYS A 558 32.14 24.52 -31.19
CA LYS A 558 33.02 24.33 -30.06
C LYS A 558 33.81 23.04 -30.17
N ASP A 559 35.04 23.04 -29.68
CA ASP A 559 35.87 21.83 -29.64
C ASP A 559 35.57 21.03 -28.32
N TYR A 560 34.30 20.62 -28.21
CA TYR A 560 33.85 19.83 -27.04
C TYR A 560 33.02 18.65 -27.50
N THR A 561 33.39 17.46 -27.02
CA THR A 561 32.75 16.20 -27.39
C THR A 561 32.39 15.38 -26.16
N HIS A 562 31.32 14.58 -26.28
CA HIS A 562 30.96 13.59 -25.28
C HIS A 562 30.72 12.23 -25.96
N ALA A 563 31.16 11.13 -25.36
CA ALA A 563 31.06 9.80 -25.93
C ALA A 563 30.13 8.88 -25.14
N CYS A 564 29.32 8.11 -25.88
CA CYS A 564 28.56 6.95 -25.37
C CYS A 564 29.23 5.67 -25.88
N THR A 565 29.62 4.77 -24.98
CA THR A 565 30.19 3.46 -25.35
C THR A 565 29.06 2.49 -25.64
N VAL A 566 29.17 1.76 -26.78
CA VAL A 566 28.18 0.76 -27.18
C VAL A 566 28.86 -0.58 -27.38
N SER A 567 28.34 -1.62 -26.69
CA SER A 567 28.86 -2.99 -26.80
C SER A 567 27.75 -3.94 -27.26
N GLN A 568 28.09 -4.93 -28.11
CA GLN A 568 27.16 -5.94 -28.59
C GLN A 568 27.79 -7.33 -28.54
N TYR A 569 27.03 -8.28 -28.00
CA TYR A 569 27.50 -9.64 -27.71
C TYR A 569 26.77 -10.68 -28.55
N GLY A 570 27.52 -11.67 -29.08
CA GLY A 570 26.96 -12.85 -29.72
C GLY A 570 26.24 -13.74 -28.72
N TYR A 571 24.98 -14.04 -28.92
CA TYR A 571 24.23 -14.91 -28.00
C TYR A 571 23.12 -15.66 -28.74
N GLU A 572 22.86 -16.92 -28.28
CA GLU A 572 21.88 -17.80 -28.94
C GLU A 572 20.42 -17.37 -28.76
N TYR A 573 20.11 -16.65 -27.68
CA TYR A 573 18.77 -16.15 -27.38
C TYR A 573 18.67 -14.64 -27.66
N GLY A 574 17.49 -14.22 -28.07
CA GLY A 574 17.15 -12.80 -28.19
C GLY A 574 16.72 -12.19 -26.85
N GLU A 575 16.74 -10.86 -26.77
CA GLU A 575 16.15 -10.12 -25.65
C GLU A 575 14.67 -10.47 -25.54
N ASP A 576 14.20 -10.63 -24.30
CA ASP A 576 12.81 -11.00 -23.95
C ASP A 576 12.33 -12.37 -24.50
N GLU A 577 13.25 -13.18 -25.08
CA GLU A 577 12.92 -14.54 -25.55
C GLU A 577 12.60 -15.46 -24.36
N TRP A 578 11.49 -16.19 -24.46
CA TRP A 578 11.01 -17.11 -23.42
C TRP A 578 11.57 -18.51 -23.59
N ILE A 579 12.05 -19.08 -22.50
CA ILE A 579 12.61 -20.45 -22.44
C ILE A 579 11.74 -21.29 -21.52
N THR A 580 11.33 -22.46 -21.99
CA THR A 580 10.67 -23.48 -21.16
C THR A 580 11.73 -24.37 -20.52
N LEU A 581 11.88 -24.28 -19.19
CA LEU A 581 12.81 -25.11 -18.44
C LEU A 581 12.20 -26.46 -18.05
N GLN A 582 10.87 -26.47 -17.79
CA GLN A 582 10.12 -27.67 -17.43
C GLN A 582 8.66 -27.53 -17.87
N LYS A 583 8.06 -28.63 -18.31
CA LYS A 583 6.62 -28.75 -18.54
C LYS A 583 5.98 -29.65 -17.51
N ALA A 584 4.82 -29.29 -17.01
CA ALA A 584 4.01 -30.16 -16.14
C ALA A 584 3.61 -31.44 -16.88
N THR A 585 3.64 -32.55 -16.16
CA THR A 585 3.23 -33.88 -16.63
C THR A 585 2.00 -34.41 -15.90
N LYS A 586 1.55 -33.66 -14.87
CA LYS A 586 0.40 -33.96 -14.00
C LYS A 586 -0.50 -32.73 -13.84
N GLY A 587 -1.72 -32.97 -13.34
CA GLY A 587 -2.72 -31.91 -13.09
C GLY A 587 -3.69 -31.73 -14.25
N ARG A 588 -4.95 -31.40 -13.92
CA ARG A 588 -6.05 -31.24 -14.90
C ARG A 588 -6.07 -29.84 -15.55
N ASN A 589 -5.44 -28.85 -14.90
CA ASN A 589 -5.47 -27.44 -15.33
C ASN A 589 -4.23 -27.03 -16.15
N GLY A 590 -3.50 -27.99 -16.77
CA GLY A 590 -2.32 -27.67 -17.57
C GLY A 590 -1.06 -27.33 -16.81
N GLY A 591 -1.06 -27.55 -15.50
CA GLY A 591 0.09 -27.33 -14.61
C GLY A 591 0.08 -25.96 -13.88
N ILE A 592 0.91 -25.88 -12.85
CA ILE A 592 1.11 -24.70 -12.00
C ILE A 592 2.34 -23.96 -12.51
N ASN A 593 2.27 -22.66 -12.67
CA ASN A 593 3.35 -21.89 -13.28
C ASN A 593 4.33 -21.32 -12.24
N ILE A 594 5.62 -21.52 -12.51
CA ILE A 594 6.72 -20.81 -11.86
C ILE A 594 7.46 -20.04 -12.95
N VAL A 595 7.68 -18.75 -12.74
CA VAL A 595 8.42 -17.87 -13.62
C VAL A 595 9.66 -17.37 -12.90
N LEU A 596 10.85 -17.72 -13.39
CA LEU A 596 12.12 -17.20 -12.88
C LEU A 596 12.59 -16.06 -13.78
N LEU A 597 12.92 -14.93 -13.20
CA LEU A 597 13.41 -13.74 -13.90
C LEU A 597 14.69 -13.24 -13.25
N GLY A 598 15.77 -13.13 -14.03
CA GLY A 598 16.96 -12.45 -13.55
C GLY A 598 16.81 -10.94 -13.59
N ASP A 599 17.47 -10.24 -12.68
CA ASP A 599 17.62 -8.79 -12.78
C ASP A 599 19.07 -8.39 -12.49
N GLY A 600 19.55 -7.33 -13.15
CA GLY A 600 20.95 -6.94 -13.10
C GLY A 600 21.87 -7.83 -13.94
N TYR A 601 21.36 -8.54 -14.96
CA TYR A 601 22.18 -9.24 -15.96
C TYR A 601 22.24 -8.40 -17.21
N ASN A 602 23.43 -7.85 -17.50
CA ASN A 602 23.66 -7.11 -18.75
C ASN A 602 23.97 -8.08 -19.92
N ALA A 603 24.17 -7.55 -21.12
CA ALA A 603 24.41 -8.39 -22.29
C ALA A 603 25.65 -9.29 -22.16
N LYS A 604 26.68 -8.85 -21.45
CA LYS A 604 27.88 -9.65 -21.16
C LYS A 604 27.57 -10.82 -20.25
N ASP A 605 26.82 -10.56 -19.14
CA ASP A 605 26.45 -11.62 -18.19
C ASP A 605 25.53 -12.67 -18.83
N LEU A 606 24.64 -12.23 -19.73
CA LEU A 606 23.78 -13.13 -20.49
C LEU A 606 24.59 -13.98 -21.46
N ALA A 607 25.48 -13.37 -22.23
CA ALA A 607 26.31 -14.03 -23.24
C ALA A 607 27.34 -15.00 -22.65
N SER A 608 27.81 -14.76 -21.42
CA SER A 608 28.70 -15.71 -20.70
C SER A 608 28.01 -17.04 -20.36
N GLY A 609 26.66 -17.07 -20.37
CA GLY A 609 25.84 -18.21 -19.95
C GLY A 609 25.63 -18.31 -18.43
N ASP A 610 26.20 -17.41 -17.63
CA ASP A 610 26.05 -17.43 -16.17
C ASP A 610 24.59 -17.25 -15.74
N TYR A 611 23.83 -16.41 -16.46
CA TYR A 611 22.41 -16.24 -16.21
C TYR A 611 21.63 -17.56 -16.19
N LEU A 612 21.68 -18.31 -17.30
CA LEU A 612 20.93 -19.57 -17.40
C LEU A 612 21.45 -20.64 -16.43
N LYS A 613 22.74 -20.60 -16.11
CA LYS A 613 23.34 -21.48 -15.10
C LYS A 613 22.75 -21.16 -13.70
N HIS A 614 22.65 -19.89 -13.34
CA HIS A 614 22.04 -19.46 -12.09
C HIS A 614 20.56 -19.85 -12.04
N ILE A 615 19.79 -19.50 -13.05
CA ILE A 615 18.35 -19.82 -13.14
C ILE A 615 18.10 -21.33 -13.00
N ARG A 616 18.85 -22.18 -13.68
CA ARG A 616 18.72 -23.64 -13.58
C ARG A 616 19.03 -24.14 -12.18
N LYS A 617 20.02 -23.56 -11.51
CA LYS A 617 20.39 -23.90 -10.14
C LYS A 617 19.27 -23.53 -9.15
N GLU A 618 18.64 -22.37 -9.33
CA GLU A 618 17.49 -21.94 -8.53
C GLU A 618 16.30 -22.92 -8.66
N VAL A 619 16.03 -23.39 -9.86
CA VAL A 619 14.99 -24.41 -10.11
C VAL A 619 15.26 -25.69 -9.30
N GLU A 620 16.52 -26.18 -9.34
CA GLU A 620 16.89 -27.39 -8.58
C GLU A 620 16.84 -27.16 -7.06
N TYR A 621 17.12 -25.95 -6.59
CA TYR A 621 16.97 -25.61 -5.19
C TYR A 621 15.52 -25.59 -4.74
N PHE A 622 14.62 -25.02 -5.54
CA PHE A 622 13.19 -24.99 -5.25
C PHE A 622 12.61 -26.41 -5.16
N PHE A 623 12.96 -27.29 -6.10
CA PHE A 623 12.49 -28.68 -6.12
C PHE A 623 13.35 -29.62 -5.26
N GLY A 624 14.38 -29.15 -4.59
CA GLY A 624 15.26 -29.93 -3.74
C GLY A 624 14.71 -30.27 -2.35
N ILE A 625 13.54 -29.73 -1.97
CA ILE A 625 12.89 -29.93 -0.67
C ILE A 625 11.51 -30.58 -0.83
N GLU A 626 11.13 -31.46 0.13
CA GLU A 626 9.76 -32.01 0.15
C GLU A 626 8.75 -30.96 0.69
N PRO A 627 7.53 -30.87 0.13
CA PRO A 627 6.91 -31.81 -0.81
C PRO A 627 7.16 -31.46 -2.29
N TYR A 628 7.84 -30.37 -2.62
CA TYR A 628 8.05 -29.93 -4.01
C TYR A 628 8.77 -30.99 -4.86
N LYS A 629 9.70 -31.73 -4.27
CA LYS A 629 10.42 -32.81 -4.94
C LYS A 629 9.45 -33.92 -5.41
N THR A 630 8.58 -34.40 -4.55
CA THR A 630 7.59 -35.45 -4.85
C THR A 630 6.52 -34.95 -5.85
N TYR A 631 6.13 -33.68 -5.75
CA TYR A 631 5.07 -33.07 -6.57
C TYR A 631 5.60 -32.25 -7.76
N ARG A 632 6.88 -32.36 -8.08
CA ARG A 632 7.54 -31.60 -9.16
C ARG A 632 6.79 -31.69 -10.49
N GLY A 633 6.20 -32.85 -10.83
CA GLY A 633 5.47 -33.06 -12.08
C GLY A 633 4.23 -32.20 -12.28
N TYR A 634 3.75 -31.47 -11.27
CA TYR A 634 2.63 -30.54 -11.37
C TYR A 634 3.00 -29.16 -11.88
N PHE A 635 4.30 -28.86 -12.06
CA PHE A 635 4.76 -27.49 -12.33
C PHE A 635 5.31 -27.32 -13.75
N ASN A 636 4.90 -26.21 -14.37
CA ASN A 636 5.59 -25.60 -15.49
C ASN A 636 6.63 -24.60 -14.96
N VAL A 637 7.79 -24.55 -15.56
CA VAL A 637 8.85 -23.62 -15.18
C VAL A 637 9.36 -22.88 -16.42
N TYR A 638 9.31 -21.57 -16.36
CA TYR A 638 9.70 -20.67 -17.44
C TYR A 638 10.75 -19.66 -16.98
N THR A 639 11.59 -19.24 -17.91
CA THR A 639 12.42 -18.05 -17.78
C THR A 639 12.39 -17.25 -19.07
N ALA A 640 12.84 -16.02 -19.02
CA ALA A 640 13.07 -15.19 -20.21
C ALA A 640 14.50 -14.67 -20.20
N ILE A 641 14.89 -13.92 -21.21
CA ILE A 641 16.20 -13.25 -21.30
C ILE A 641 16.02 -11.75 -21.04
N PRO A 642 15.86 -11.30 -19.78
CA PRO A 642 15.69 -9.89 -19.45
C PRO A 642 17.04 -9.17 -19.52
N LEU A 643 17.17 -8.24 -20.42
CA LEU A 643 18.40 -7.47 -20.58
C LEU A 643 18.40 -6.25 -19.66
N SER A 644 19.37 -6.18 -18.75
CA SER A 644 19.65 -5.00 -17.94
C SER A 644 20.73 -4.14 -18.60
N THR A 645 20.67 -2.83 -18.43
CA THR A 645 21.70 -1.92 -18.96
C THR A 645 23.03 -2.12 -18.23
N GLU A 646 22.98 -2.40 -16.92
CA GLU A 646 24.15 -2.59 -16.06
C GLU A 646 24.13 -3.96 -15.39
N SER A 647 25.32 -4.47 -15.06
CA SER A 647 25.50 -5.69 -14.28
C SER A 647 25.32 -5.40 -12.79
N GLY A 648 24.70 -6.33 -12.08
CA GLY A 648 24.44 -6.24 -10.66
C GLY A 648 23.15 -5.48 -10.33
N VAL A 649 22.82 -5.43 -9.06
CA VAL A 649 21.62 -4.74 -8.55
C VAL A 649 22.01 -3.56 -7.69
N GLY A 650 21.08 -2.62 -7.52
CA GLY A 650 21.28 -1.46 -6.66
C GLY A 650 21.38 -1.86 -5.18
N THR A 651 22.06 -1.03 -4.42
CA THR A 651 22.09 -1.10 -2.96
C THR A 651 21.63 0.23 -2.38
N VAL A 652 21.60 0.35 -1.06
CA VAL A 652 21.36 1.67 -0.41
C VAL A 652 22.34 2.75 -0.86
N ASN A 653 23.53 2.34 -1.33
CA ASN A 653 24.62 3.24 -1.69
C ASN A 653 24.93 3.27 -3.20
N THR A 654 24.21 2.50 -4.01
CA THR A 654 24.53 2.37 -5.44
C THR A 654 23.25 2.18 -6.24
N ILE A 655 23.00 3.02 -7.23
CA ILE A 655 21.97 2.79 -8.24
C ILE A 655 22.54 1.99 -9.38
N ARG A 656 21.75 1.01 -9.84
CA ARG A 656 22.02 0.24 -11.05
C ARG A 656 20.81 0.31 -11.99
N TYR A 657 21.06 0.53 -13.26
CA TYR A 657 20.02 0.52 -14.27
C TYR A 657 19.79 -0.91 -14.75
N ASN A 658 18.97 -1.62 -13.98
CA ASN A 658 18.59 -2.99 -14.28
C ASN A 658 17.14 -3.09 -14.77
N ARG A 659 16.77 -4.24 -15.35
CA ARG A 659 15.53 -4.42 -16.12
C ARG A 659 14.27 -4.16 -15.30
N PHE A 660 14.27 -4.60 -14.04
CA PHE A 660 13.11 -4.51 -13.14
C PHE A 660 13.34 -3.57 -11.96
N GLY A 661 14.48 -2.89 -11.90
CA GLY A 661 14.81 -1.93 -10.86
C GLY A 661 15.06 -2.57 -9.49
N THR A 662 15.55 -3.81 -9.45
CA THR A 662 15.84 -4.49 -8.18
C THR A 662 16.95 -3.77 -7.41
N THR A 663 16.68 -3.51 -6.14
CA THR A 663 17.63 -2.83 -5.25
C THR A 663 17.45 -3.27 -3.80
N PHE A 664 18.55 -3.33 -3.03
CA PHE A 664 18.50 -3.51 -1.58
C PHE A 664 17.97 -2.24 -0.90
N THR A 665 17.14 -2.40 0.13
CA THR A 665 16.47 -1.29 0.84
C THR A 665 17.10 -0.94 2.19
N GLY A 666 18.30 -1.46 2.44
CA GLY A 666 18.94 -1.49 3.75
C GLY A 666 18.69 -2.85 4.42
N GLY A 667 19.74 -3.46 4.98
CA GLY A 667 19.67 -4.84 5.48
C GLY A 667 19.46 -5.86 4.34
N VAL A 668 18.60 -6.85 4.54
CA VAL A 668 18.41 -7.99 3.63
C VAL A 668 17.21 -7.84 2.69
N GLY A 669 16.42 -6.78 2.82
CA GLY A 669 15.21 -6.56 2.03
C GLY A 669 15.49 -6.05 0.61
N LEU A 670 14.72 -6.51 -0.36
CA LEU A 670 14.80 -6.13 -1.78
C LEU A 670 13.47 -5.55 -2.27
N LYS A 671 13.56 -4.61 -3.21
CA LYS A 671 12.42 -4.02 -3.93
C LYS A 671 12.69 -4.05 -5.42
N ALA A 672 11.62 -4.00 -6.22
CA ALA A 672 11.67 -3.87 -7.67
C ALA A 672 10.40 -3.20 -8.21
N ASN A 673 10.30 -3.03 -9.52
CA ASN A 673 9.06 -2.63 -10.19
C ASN A 673 8.12 -3.84 -10.31
N TYR A 674 7.24 -4.02 -9.31
CA TYR A 674 6.34 -5.16 -9.26
C TYR A 674 5.36 -5.22 -10.42
N ASP A 675 4.84 -4.06 -10.86
CA ASP A 675 3.89 -3.98 -11.98
C ASP A 675 4.53 -4.48 -13.28
N GLU A 676 5.80 -4.15 -13.48
CA GLU A 676 6.56 -4.61 -14.64
C GLU A 676 6.86 -6.11 -14.55
N LEU A 677 7.24 -6.61 -13.38
CA LEU A 677 7.46 -8.05 -13.15
C LEU A 677 6.19 -8.86 -13.44
N PHE A 678 5.03 -8.42 -12.98
CA PHE A 678 3.75 -9.07 -13.31
C PHE A 678 3.40 -8.98 -14.79
N SER A 679 3.57 -7.80 -15.38
CA SER A 679 3.33 -7.59 -16.81
C SER A 679 4.24 -8.46 -17.67
N TYR A 680 5.50 -8.56 -17.26
CA TYR A 680 6.50 -9.38 -17.96
C TYR A 680 6.17 -10.88 -17.84
N ALA A 681 5.80 -11.35 -16.65
CA ALA A 681 5.42 -12.75 -16.43
C ALA A 681 4.21 -13.20 -17.27
N LEU A 682 3.32 -12.29 -17.67
CA LEU A 682 2.23 -12.58 -18.60
C LEU A 682 2.72 -12.97 -20.01
N GLY A 683 3.97 -12.75 -20.34
CA GLY A 683 4.60 -13.22 -21.60
C GLY A 683 4.97 -14.71 -21.58
N ALA A 684 4.99 -15.36 -20.42
CA ALA A 684 5.30 -16.79 -20.33
C ALA A 684 4.21 -17.65 -21.01
N PRO A 685 4.58 -18.77 -21.65
CA PRO A 685 3.70 -19.49 -22.59
C PRO A 685 2.33 -19.90 -22.05
N THR A 686 2.19 -20.24 -20.76
CA THR A 686 0.94 -20.67 -20.16
C THR A 686 0.41 -19.72 -19.08
N VAL A 687 1.06 -18.59 -18.88
CA VAL A 687 0.64 -17.59 -17.89
C VAL A 687 -0.34 -16.61 -18.53
N ASN A 688 -1.44 -16.36 -17.87
CA ASN A 688 -2.46 -15.40 -18.28
C ASN A 688 -3.02 -14.67 -17.05
N LYS A 689 -3.90 -13.70 -17.26
CA LYS A 689 -4.47 -12.89 -16.18
C LYS A 689 -5.28 -13.69 -15.15
N GLU A 690 -5.87 -14.82 -15.55
CA GLU A 690 -6.70 -15.64 -14.68
C GLU A 690 -5.84 -16.48 -13.73
N ASN A 691 -4.72 -17.02 -14.24
CA ASN A 691 -3.84 -17.90 -13.47
C ASN A 691 -2.62 -17.17 -12.88
N LEU A 692 -2.41 -15.89 -13.17
CA LEU A 692 -1.30 -15.10 -12.62
C LEU A 692 -1.30 -15.12 -11.08
N LYS A 693 -2.47 -15.07 -10.45
CA LYS A 693 -2.64 -15.20 -9.00
C LYS A 693 -2.20 -16.55 -8.41
N GLN A 694 -2.02 -17.56 -9.24
CA GLN A 694 -1.54 -18.90 -8.90
C GLN A 694 -0.10 -19.12 -9.38
N THR A 695 0.46 -18.15 -10.09
CA THR A 695 1.83 -18.18 -10.63
C THR A 695 2.79 -17.62 -9.59
N LEU A 696 3.83 -18.37 -9.26
CA LEU A 696 4.93 -17.88 -8.46
C LEU A 696 5.97 -17.20 -9.36
N ILE A 697 6.31 -15.96 -9.06
CA ILE A 697 7.42 -15.25 -9.71
C ILE A 697 8.62 -15.29 -8.76
N ILE A 698 9.76 -15.76 -9.24
CA ILE A 698 11.03 -15.75 -8.52
C ILE A 698 11.97 -14.80 -9.26
N VAL A 699 12.38 -13.76 -8.60
CA VAL A 699 13.40 -12.83 -9.11
C VAL A 699 14.75 -13.28 -8.58
N VAL A 700 15.70 -13.44 -9.49
CA VAL A 700 17.09 -13.83 -9.18
C VAL A 700 17.99 -12.61 -9.44
N PRO A 701 18.24 -11.79 -8.42
CA PRO A 701 19.12 -10.63 -8.54
C PRO A 701 20.59 -11.08 -8.79
N ASN A 702 21.26 -10.44 -9.73
CA ASN A 702 22.68 -10.72 -10.02
C ASN A 702 23.58 -10.07 -8.96
N THR A 703 23.58 -10.65 -7.78
CA THR A 703 24.43 -10.25 -6.64
C THR A 703 24.70 -11.43 -5.74
N THR A 704 25.87 -11.43 -5.14
CA THR A 704 26.29 -12.43 -4.12
C THR A 704 25.96 -11.98 -2.69
N ASP A 705 25.44 -10.78 -2.51
CA ASP A 705 25.03 -10.29 -1.21
C ASP A 705 23.86 -11.10 -0.66
N TYR A 706 23.93 -11.39 0.63
CA TYR A 706 22.84 -12.10 1.32
C TYR A 706 21.61 -11.21 1.45
N GLY A 707 20.48 -11.80 1.14
CA GLY A 707 19.17 -11.18 1.29
C GLY A 707 18.09 -12.14 0.86
N GLY A 708 16.86 -11.71 0.96
CA GLY A 708 15.68 -12.44 0.54
C GLY A 708 14.44 -11.78 1.10
N ILE A 709 13.38 -11.75 0.34
CA ILE A 709 12.07 -11.31 0.79
C ILE A 709 11.00 -11.82 -0.16
N CYS A 710 9.86 -12.20 0.38
CA CYS A 710 8.69 -12.49 -0.42
C CYS A 710 7.67 -11.35 -0.32
N GLN A 711 7.24 -10.86 -1.47
CA GLN A 711 6.15 -9.87 -1.59
C GLN A 711 4.87 -10.63 -1.96
N MET A 712 3.80 -10.43 -1.19
CA MET A 712 2.54 -11.17 -1.36
C MET A 712 1.36 -10.22 -1.48
N TRP A 713 0.33 -10.63 -2.23
CA TRP A 713 -0.91 -9.88 -2.45
C TRP A 713 -2.12 -10.72 -2.03
N PRO A 714 -3.22 -10.09 -1.58
CA PRO A 714 -4.41 -10.79 -1.06
C PRO A 714 -5.09 -11.73 -2.06
N ASP A 715 -4.89 -11.52 -3.37
CA ASP A 715 -5.40 -12.40 -4.43
C ASP A 715 -4.63 -13.73 -4.56
N GLY A 716 -3.52 -13.88 -3.85
CA GLY A 716 -2.65 -15.06 -3.88
C GLY A 716 -1.37 -14.87 -4.69
N SER A 717 -1.22 -13.79 -5.46
CA SER A 717 0.00 -13.48 -6.21
C SER A 717 1.21 -13.34 -5.28
N ALA A 718 2.39 -13.73 -5.75
CA ALA A 718 3.64 -13.58 -4.99
C ALA A 718 4.85 -13.37 -5.90
N ILE A 719 5.80 -12.56 -5.41
CA ILE A 719 7.12 -12.38 -5.97
C ILE A 719 8.15 -12.65 -4.87
N ALA A 720 8.99 -13.65 -5.06
CA ALA A 720 10.08 -13.98 -4.17
C ALA A 720 11.41 -13.48 -4.75
N PHE A 721 12.19 -12.76 -3.98
CA PHE A 721 13.55 -12.31 -4.36
C PHE A 721 14.57 -13.24 -3.73
N CYS A 722 15.35 -13.91 -4.56
CA CYS A 722 16.32 -14.91 -4.16
C CYS A 722 17.71 -14.59 -4.79
N PRO A 723 18.55 -13.78 -4.14
CA PRO A 723 19.88 -13.44 -4.62
C PRO A 723 20.85 -14.63 -4.52
N LEU A 724 21.96 -14.55 -5.26
CA LEU A 724 22.99 -15.59 -5.37
C LEU A 724 23.93 -15.60 -4.15
N SER A 725 23.38 -15.71 -2.96
CA SER A 725 24.15 -15.68 -1.71
C SER A 725 25.28 -16.71 -1.69
N THR A 726 26.48 -16.27 -1.32
CA THR A 726 27.67 -17.11 -1.15
C THR A 726 27.95 -17.47 0.31
N TYR A 727 27.06 -17.15 1.21
CA TYR A 727 27.17 -17.57 2.60
C TYR A 727 27.05 -19.09 2.74
N ASP A 728 27.49 -19.61 3.87
CA ASP A 728 27.31 -21.02 4.20
C ASP A 728 25.83 -21.34 4.45
N TYR A 729 25.45 -22.58 4.13
CA TYR A 729 24.12 -23.08 4.45
C TYR A 729 23.82 -22.91 5.96
N PRO A 730 22.62 -22.45 6.38
CA PRO A 730 21.38 -22.27 5.59
C PRO A 730 21.17 -20.89 4.97
N LEU A 731 22.16 -20.01 5.03
CA LEU A 731 22.07 -18.64 4.50
C LEU A 731 22.53 -18.55 3.03
N ASP A 732 22.81 -19.69 2.42
CA ASP A 732 23.11 -19.80 1.00
C ASP A 732 21.85 -19.57 0.14
N THR A 733 22.04 -19.41 -1.15
CA THR A 733 20.94 -19.26 -2.12
C THR A 733 19.87 -20.34 -1.99
N ARG A 734 20.26 -21.60 -1.68
CA ARG A 734 19.32 -22.72 -1.53
C ARG A 734 18.37 -22.49 -0.35
N GLY A 735 18.90 -22.09 0.81
CA GLY A 735 18.08 -21.77 1.99
C GLY A 735 17.10 -20.64 1.70
N VAL A 736 17.58 -19.57 1.04
CA VAL A 736 16.73 -18.41 0.65
C VAL A 736 15.61 -18.86 -0.29
N VAL A 737 15.89 -19.63 -1.34
CA VAL A 737 14.86 -20.11 -2.29
C VAL A 737 13.81 -20.97 -1.61
N GLN A 738 14.23 -21.88 -0.74
CA GLN A 738 13.31 -22.76 -0.02
C GLN A 738 12.44 -21.96 0.95
N HIS A 739 12.98 -20.99 1.65
CA HIS A 739 12.25 -20.14 2.58
C HIS A 739 11.33 -19.15 1.86
N GLU A 740 11.88 -18.27 1.01
CA GLU A 740 11.14 -17.17 0.40
C GLU A 740 10.20 -17.63 -0.72
N ALA A 741 10.72 -18.42 -1.68
CA ALA A 741 9.89 -18.84 -2.80
C ALA A 741 8.99 -20.03 -2.45
N GLY A 742 9.55 -21.05 -1.79
CA GLY A 742 8.80 -22.25 -1.42
C GLY A 742 7.86 -22.03 -0.23
N GLY A 743 8.36 -21.44 0.86
CA GLY A 743 7.61 -21.22 2.10
C GLY A 743 6.58 -20.11 1.97
N HIS A 744 7.03 -18.90 1.78
CA HIS A 744 6.14 -17.74 1.68
C HIS A 744 5.45 -17.64 0.31
N GLY A 745 6.22 -17.67 -0.76
CA GLY A 745 5.74 -17.39 -2.09
C GLY A 745 4.65 -18.36 -2.57
N PHE A 746 4.94 -19.63 -2.59
CA PHE A 746 3.99 -20.67 -2.98
C PHE A 746 3.19 -21.21 -1.78
N GLY A 747 3.89 -21.61 -0.71
CA GLY A 747 3.30 -22.26 0.47
C GLY A 747 2.35 -21.36 1.26
N LYS A 748 2.54 -20.04 1.21
CA LYS A 748 1.82 -19.04 2.02
C LYS A 748 1.96 -19.32 3.52
N LEU A 749 3.14 -19.79 3.91
CA LEU A 749 3.49 -20.10 5.29
C LEU A 749 3.93 -18.82 6.01
N GLY A 750 3.70 -18.75 7.33
CA GLY A 750 4.22 -17.71 8.19
C GLY A 750 5.57 -18.10 8.79
N ASP A 751 6.36 -17.10 9.16
CA ASP A 751 7.64 -17.29 9.83
C ASP A 751 7.47 -17.95 11.20
N GLU A 752 8.28 -18.94 11.49
CA GLU A 752 8.29 -19.66 12.76
C GLU A 752 9.42 -19.21 13.71
N TYR A 753 10.28 -18.28 13.29
CA TYR A 753 11.38 -17.77 14.10
C TYR A 753 10.93 -16.65 15.08
N ILE A 754 11.82 -16.38 16.05
CA ILE A 754 11.56 -15.46 17.16
C ILE A 754 12.64 -14.37 17.16
N TYR A 755 12.23 -13.10 17.19
CA TYR A 755 13.11 -11.95 17.39
C TYR A 755 12.78 -11.19 18.67
N HIS A 756 11.50 -11.11 19.03
CA HIS A 756 11.03 -10.30 20.14
C HIS A 756 10.72 -11.17 21.37
N ASN A 757 11.33 -10.85 22.50
CA ASN A 757 11.00 -11.46 23.77
C ASN A 757 9.73 -10.82 24.37
N ALA A 758 8.63 -10.90 23.64
CA ALA A 758 7.35 -10.27 24.00
C ALA A 758 6.16 -11.07 23.44
N PHE A 759 4.98 -10.85 24.01
CA PHE A 759 3.72 -11.30 23.41
C PHE A 759 3.45 -10.57 22.10
N ILE A 760 2.78 -11.24 21.16
CA ILE A 760 2.42 -10.68 19.86
C ILE A 760 1.52 -9.41 19.97
N ASP A 761 0.77 -9.25 21.04
CA ASP A 761 -0.10 -8.13 21.33
C ASP A 761 0.51 -7.09 22.30
N ALA A 762 1.64 -7.41 22.95
CA ALA A 762 2.21 -6.60 24.04
C ALA A 762 3.51 -5.89 23.66
N CYS A 763 3.96 -5.94 22.43
CA CYS A 763 5.14 -5.18 22.05
C CYS A 763 4.80 -3.67 22.03
N GLY A 764 5.36 -2.90 22.96
CA GLY A 764 5.25 -1.43 23.03
C GLY A 764 5.94 -0.69 21.85
N CYS A 765 6.12 -1.36 20.72
CA CYS A 765 6.52 -0.77 19.45
C CYS A 765 5.26 -0.30 18.70
N SER A 766 5.42 0.63 17.76
CA SER A 766 4.38 1.09 16.84
C SER A 766 3.73 -0.04 15.99
N CYS A 767 3.98 -1.27 16.30
CA CYS A 767 3.61 -2.50 15.61
C CYS A 767 2.43 -3.25 16.26
N CYS A 768 1.49 -2.58 16.94
CA CYS A 768 0.20 -3.20 17.33
C CYS A 768 -0.60 -3.75 16.13
N GLY A 769 0.00 -3.75 14.92
CA GLY A 769 -0.51 -4.33 13.70
C GLY A 769 -0.26 -5.84 13.54
N HIS A 770 0.68 -6.48 14.26
CA HIS A 770 1.05 -7.88 13.99
C HIS A 770 -0.11 -8.87 14.17
N VAL A 771 -0.95 -8.69 15.20
CA VAL A 771 -2.16 -9.53 15.37
C VAL A 771 -3.16 -9.28 14.24
N LEU A 772 -3.33 -8.03 13.81
CA LEU A 772 -4.25 -7.69 12.72
C LEU A 772 -3.72 -8.23 11.38
N GLU A 773 -2.43 -8.10 11.12
CA GLU A 773 -1.79 -8.67 9.92
C GLU A 773 -1.88 -10.19 9.91
N PHE A 774 -1.60 -10.83 11.04
CA PHE A 774 -1.74 -12.28 11.20
C PHE A 774 -3.17 -12.74 10.93
N ASN A 775 -4.17 -12.09 11.54
CA ASN A 775 -5.59 -12.41 11.33
C ASN A 775 -6.03 -12.13 9.88
N SER A 776 -5.52 -11.07 9.26
CA SER A 776 -5.74 -10.79 7.84
C SER A 776 -5.21 -11.92 6.96
N ALA A 777 -3.97 -12.38 7.19
CA ALA A 777 -3.39 -13.52 6.48
C ALA A 777 -4.20 -14.80 6.71
N LYS A 778 -4.63 -15.06 7.94
CA LYS A 778 -5.49 -16.21 8.25
C LYS A 778 -6.83 -16.16 7.51
N SER A 779 -7.43 -14.99 7.37
CA SER A 779 -8.69 -14.82 6.62
C SER A 779 -8.54 -15.15 5.13
N LEU A 780 -7.31 -15.04 4.58
CA LEU A 780 -6.96 -15.44 3.21
C LEU A 780 -6.64 -16.94 3.07
N GLY A 781 -6.67 -17.70 4.16
CA GLY A 781 -6.27 -19.12 4.17
C GLY A 781 -4.75 -19.28 4.06
N TRP A 782 -3.99 -18.37 4.69
CA TRP A 782 -2.53 -18.39 4.80
C TRP A 782 -2.10 -18.71 6.23
N TYR A 783 -0.81 -18.96 6.43
CA TYR A 783 -0.18 -19.20 7.73
C TYR A 783 -0.77 -20.41 8.48
N ASP A 784 -1.12 -21.48 7.74
CA ASP A 784 -1.66 -22.70 8.34
C ASP A 784 -0.68 -23.35 9.33
N ASN A 785 0.62 -23.08 9.20
CA ASN A 785 1.69 -23.52 10.09
C ASN A 785 1.73 -22.78 11.44
N LEU A 786 0.95 -21.71 11.63
CA LEU A 786 0.91 -20.90 12.84
C LEU A 786 -0.48 -20.78 13.44
N SER A 787 -0.57 -20.56 14.76
CA SER A 787 -1.82 -20.34 15.49
C SER A 787 -1.64 -19.29 16.61
N LEU A 788 -2.68 -18.49 16.88
CA LEU A 788 -2.74 -17.62 18.05
C LEU A 788 -3.32 -18.31 19.31
N THR A 789 -3.54 -19.62 19.25
CA THR A 789 -4.00 -20.41 20.40
C THR A 789 -3.14 -21.66 20.55
N GLY A 790 -2.71 -21.93 21.78
CA GLY A 790 -2.04 -23.18 22.16
C GLY A 790 -2.99 -24.28 22.61
N LYS A 791 -4.30 -24.16 22.33
CA LYS A 791 -5.26 -25.21 22.70
C LYS A 791 -5.25 -26.33 21.68
N MET A 792 -4.88 -27.53 22.09
CA MET A 792 -4.65 -28.71 21.23
C MET A 792 -5.79 -29.01 20.25
N HIS A 793 -7.06 -28.82 20.65
CA HIS A 793 -8.20 -29.04 19.76
C HIS A 793 -8.53 -27.86 18.81
N ASN A 794 -7.87 -26.70 18.97
CA ASN A 794 -8.18 -25.46 18.24
C ASN A 794 -7.07 -25.03 17.27
N VAL A 795 -5.91 -25.71 17.30
CA VAL A 795 -4.84 -25.45 16.32
C VAL A 795 -5.17 -26.08 14.97
N GLY A 796 -4.71 -25.49 13.89
CA GLY A 796 -4.96 -25.96 12.51
C GLY A 796 -4.45 -27.38 12.23
N TRP A 797 -3.48 -27.84 13.03
CA TRP A 797 -2.87 -29.18 12.93
C TRP A 797 -3.33 -30.16 14.01
N SER A 798 -4.45 -29.90 14.67
CA SER A 798 -4.99 -30.81 15.69
C SER A 798 -5.17 -32.26 15.20
N HIS A 799 -5.58 -32.45 13.94
CA HIS A 799 -5.74 -33.76 13.31
C HIS A 799 -4.41 -34.54 13.22
N LEU A 800 -3.27 -33.85 13.10
CA LEU A 800 -1.95 -34.46 13.08
C LEU A 800 -1.47 -34.84 14.49
N ILE A 801 -1.81 -34.05 15.53
CA ILE A 801 -1.48 -34.36 16.92
C ILE A 801 -2.14 -35.67 17.36
N PHE A 802 -3.36 -35.94 16.88
CA PHE A 802 -4.13 -37.13 17.24
C PHE A 802 -4.00 -38.27 16.23
N ASP A 803 -3.14 -38.16 15.21
CA ASP A 803 -2.85 -39.22 14.28
C ASP A 803 -1.60 -39.97 14.70
N ASP A 804 -1.71 -41.29 14.95
CA ASP A 804 -0.60 -42.13 15.43
C ASP A 804 0.63 -42.11 14.52
N ARG A 805 0.48 -41.71 13.26
CA ARG A 805 1.59 -41.59 12.28
C ARG A 805 2.42 -40.31 12.45
N TYR A 806 1.91 -39.31 13.19
CA TYR A 806 2.52 -38.00 13.34
C TYR A 806 2.64 -37.51 14.79
N SER A 807 1.96 -38.16 15.74
CA SER A 807 1.89 -37.77 17.15
C SER A 807 3.23 -37.80 17.89
N ASP A 808 4.23 -38.40 17.31
CA ASP A 808 5.61 -38.46 17.84
C ASP A 808 6.44 -37.19 17.50
N ILE A 809 6.01 -36.39 16.53
CA ILE A 809 6.76 -35.21 16.05
C ILE A 809 5.96 -33.93 16.05
N VAL A 810 4.62 -34.01 15.92
CA VAL A 810 3.72 -32.87 15.89
C VAL A 810 3.13 -32.62 17.26
N ASP A 811 3.39 -31.43 17.81
CA ASP A 811 2.87 -31.01 19.11
C ASP A 811 2.55 -29.49 19.05
N ILE A 812 2.60 -28.80 20.14
CA ILE A 812 2.39 -27.36 20.26
C ILE A 812 3.62 -26.73 20.90
N TYR A 813 4.31 -25.91 20.10
CA TYR A 813 5.46 -25.14 20.54
C TYR A 813 5.15 -23.66 20.53
N GLU A 814 5.31 -22.98 21.65
CA GLU A 814 5.13 -21.54 21.73
C GLU A 814 6.32 -20.82 21.09
N GLY A 815 6.01 -19.76 20.38
CA GLY A 815 6.95 -18.91 19.63
C GLY A 815 6.78 -19.05 18.12
N GLY A 816 6.85 -17.90 17.43
CA GLY A 816 6.70 -17.76 15.98
C GLY A 816 6.23 -16.36 15.63
N TYR A 817 6.14 -16.06 14.34
CA TYR A 817 5.79 -14.75 13.82
C TYR A 817 6.55 -13.61 14.52
N MET A 818 7.87 -13.84 14.68
CA MET A 818 8.82 -12.95 15.34
C MET A 818 8.66 -12.82 16.89
N HIS A 819 7.68 -13.45 17.50
CA HIS A 819 7.38 -13.34 18.94
C HIS A 819 7.63 -14.65 19.69
N ASN A 820 8.12 -14.56 20.93
CA ASN A 820 8.34 -15.75 21.76
C ASN A 820 7.09 -16.22 22.51
N ARG A 821 6.01 -15.39 22.54
CA ARG A 821 4.75 -15.70 23.25
C ARG A 821 3.53 -15.32 22.41
N GLY A 822 2.45 -16.08 22.61
CA GLY A 822 1.14 -15.82 22.02
C GLY A 822 1.00 -16.29 20.59
N VAL A 823 2.04 -16.88 19.98
CA VAL A 823 2.00 -17.57 18.70
C VAL A 823 2.51 -18.98 18.88
N PHE A 824 1.92 -19.93 18.18
CA PHE A 824 2.22 -21.34 18.32
C PHE A 824 2.47 -21.98 16.97
N ARG A 825 3.38 -22.97 16.93
CA ARG A 825 3.76 -23.76 15.77
C ARG A 825 3.71 -25.27 16.08
N SER A 826 3.74 -26.09 15.04
CA SER A 826 3.52 -27.54 15.17
C SER A 826 4.76 -28.36 15.51
N GLU A 827 5.93 -27.85 15.17
CA GLU A 827 7.23 -28.53 15.33
C GLU A 827 8.30 -27.57 15.81
N GLN A 828 9.36 -28.12 16.43
CA GLN A 828 10.41 -27.29 17.02
C GLN A 828 11.28 -26.62 15.95
N ASN A 829 11.57 -27.32 14.85
CA ASN A 829 12.43 -26.86 13.77
C ASN A 829 11.76 -27.04 12.41
N SER A 830 11.97 -26.11 11.51
CA SER A 830 11.49 -26.19 10.13
C SER A 830 12.24 -25.20 9.22
N CYS A 831 12.02 -25.29 7.91
CA CYS A 831 12.49 -24.30 6.95
C CYS A 831 12.05 -22.88 7.31
N MET A 832 10.82 -22.70 7.82
CA MET A 832 10.26 -21.40 8.21
C MET A 832 10.80 -20.88 9.55
N ASN A 833 11.61 -21.68 10.27
CA ASN A 833 12.25 -21.30 11.52
C ASN A 833 13.75 -21.04 11.36
N ASN A 834 14.46 -21.96 10.71
CA ASN A 834 15.93 -21.95 10.66
C ASN A 834 16.52 -22.24 9.26
N ASP A 835 15.73 -22.10 8.21
CA ASP A 835 16.09 -22.32 6.80
C ASP A 835 16.66 -23.74 6.51
N ILE A 836 16.39 -24.71 7.37
CA ILE A 836 16.78 -26.09 7.15
C ILE A 836 15.95 -26.72 6.01
N PRO A 837 16.48 -27.72 5.26
CA PRO A 837 15.73 -28.29 4.12
C PRO A 837 14.61 -29.24 4.56
N TYR A 838 13.74 -28.76 5.43
CA TYR A 838 12.64 -29.51 6.02
C TYR A 838 11.47 -28.58 6.37
N TYR A 839 10.33 -28.76 5.75
CA TYR A 839 9.08 -28.12 6.19
C TYR A 839 8.39 -28.96 7.27
N SER A 840 7.81 -28.31 8.28
CA SER A 840 6.96 -28.99 9.26
C SER A 840 5.81 -29.75 8.58
N THR A 841 5.28 -30.78 9.24
CA THR A 841 4.23 -31.63 8.64
C THR A 841 3.02 -30.84 8.19
N ILE A 842 2.52 -29.89 9.01
CA ILE A 842 1.41 -29.01 8.61
C ILE A 842 1.79 -28.13 7.43
N SER A 843 3.04 -27.69 7.34
CA SER A 843 3.53 -26.90 6.21
C SER A 843 3.51 -27.72 4.93
N ARG A 844 3.99 -28.98 4.96
CA ARG A 844 3.95 -29.88 3.81
C ARG A 844 2.53 -30.20 3.39
N GLU A 845 1.63 -30.46 4.34
CA GLU A 845 0.21 -30.69 4.08
C GLU A 845 -0.46 -29.46 3.42
N SER A 846 -0.19 -28.25 3.93
CA SER A 846 -0.72 -27.00 3.37
C SER A 846 -0.23 -26.76 1.93
N ILE A 847 1.06 -27.02 1.68
CA ILE A 847 1.65 -26.93 0.33
C ILE A 847 0.96 -27.94 -0.60
N VAL A 848 0.79 -29.18 -0.19
CA VAL A 848 0.14 -30.23 -1.04
C VAL A 848 -1.32 -29.88 -1.30
N LYS A 849 -2.08 -29.41 -0.30
CA LYS A 849 -3.45 -28.91 -0.48
C LYS A 849 -3.51 -27.82 -1.56
N ARG A 850 -2.53 -26.92 -1.56
CA ARG A 850 -2.44 -25.83 -2.55
C ARG A 850 -2.09 -26.36 -3.94
N ILE A 851 -1.13 -27.29 -4.04
CA ILE A 851 -0.77 -27.96 -5.30
C ILE A 851 -2.01 -28.62 -5.90
N MET A 852 -2.73 -29.46 -5.12
CA MET A 852 -3.93 -30.15 -5.60
C MET A 852 -5.00 -29.16 -6.07
N ARG A 853 -5.27 -28.12 -5.26
CA ARG A 853 -6.24 -27.10 -5.63
C ARG A 853 -5.89 -26.39 -6.95
N TYR A 854 -4.61 -26.00 -7.14
CA TYR A 854 -4.18 -25.30 -8.35
C TYR A 854 -4.09 -26.22 -9.57
N ALA A 855 -3.78 -27.48 -9.35
CA ALA A 855 -3.80 -28.52 -10.38
C ALA A 855 -5.21 -28.98 -10.79
N GLY A 856 -6.27 -28.49 -10.11
CA GLY A 856 -7.66 -28.91 -10.34
C GLY A 856 -7.97 -30.31 -9.81
N GLU A 857 -7.24 -30.76 -8.81
CA GLU A 857 -7.38 -32.08 -8.18
C GLU A 857 -7.90 -31.97 -6.74
N THR A 858 -8.50 -33.05 -6.23
CA THR A 858 -9.01 -33.09 -4.86
C THR A 858 -7.90 -33.58 -3.91
N PHE A 859 -7.67 -32.84 -2.84
CA PHE A 859 -6.75 -33.28 -1.79
C PHE A 859 -7.33 -34.49 -1.02
N SER A 860 -6.51 -35.52 -0.79
CA SER A 860 -6.79 -36.64 0.07
C SER A 860 -5.74 -36.73 1.16
N PHE A 861 -6.16 -36.72 2.41
CA PHE A 861 -5.23 -36.83 3.55
C PHE A 861 -4.48 -38.18 3.55
N GLU A 862 -5.16 -39.27 3.24
CA GLU A 862 -4.54 -40.61 3.17
C GLU A 862 -3.52 -40.71 2.01
N GLU A 863 -3.76 -40.01 0.91
CA GLU A 863 -2.81 -39.92 -0.19
C GLU A 863 -1.61 -39.05 0.20
N PHE A 864 -1.85 -37.94 0.90
CA PHE A 864 -0.79 -37.12 1.47
C PHE A 864 0.10 -37.97 2.38
N VAL A 865 -0.46 -38.68 3.36
CA VAL A 865 0.29 -39.54 4.29
C VAL A 865 1.14 -40.58 3.56
N ARG A 866 0.57 -41.21 2.53
CA ARG A 866 1.29 -42.24 1.74
C ARG A 866 2.48 -41.67 0.98
N ASN A 867 2.38 -40.41 0.53
CA ASN A 867 3.41 -39.74 -0.26
C ASN A 867 4.30 -38.84 0.58
N ASP A 868 4.00 -38.60 1.86
CA ASP A 868 4.77 -37.74 2.75
C ASP A 868 6.12 -38.33 3.06
N LYS A 869 7.15 -37.82 2.42
CA LYS A 869 8.53 -38.22 2.67
C LYS A 869 9.15 -37.29 3.69
N ARG A 870 9.45 -37.84 4.84
CA ARG A 870 10.18 -37.13 5.89
C ARG A 870 11.67 -37.42 5.68
N ASP A 871 12.47 -36.37 5.51
CA ASP A 871 13.93 -36.51 5.66
C ASP A 871 14.27 -36.56 7.17
N ALA A 872 13.98 -37.70 7.79
CA ALA A 872 14.09 -37.91 9.25
C ALA A 872 15.51 -37.67 9.83
N GLY A 873 16.55 -37.67 8.96
CA GLY A 873 17.92 -37.37 9.37
C GLY A 873 18.18 -35.89 9.66
N THR A 874 17.34 -34.98 9.17
CA THR A 874 17.53 -33.53 9.31
C THR A 874 16.72 -32.96 10.49
N ALA A 875 15.54 -33.49 10.77
CA ALA A 875 14.67 -33.05 11.85
C ALA A 875 15.25 -33.37 13.26
N THR A 876 16.01 -34.46 13.41
CA THR A 876 16.52 -34.93 14.70
C THR A 876 17.96 -34.52 15.00
N ARG A 877 18.73 -34.01 14.04
CA ARG A 877 20.16 -33.69 14.21
C ARG A 877 20.49 -32.27 14.62
N SER A 878 19.52 -31.34 14.72
CA SER A 878 19.81 -30.02 15.28
C SER A 878 19.57 -29.95 16.80
N MET A 879 19.79 -31.02 17.52
CA MET A 879 19.91 -30.96 18.97
C MET A 879 21.25 -30.29 19.31
N GLY A 880 21.26 -28.99 19.56
CA GLY A 880 22.37 -28.42 20.29
C GLY A 880 22.91 -27.06 19.92
N THR A 881 22.38 -26.40 18.93
CA THR A 881 22.66 -24.95 18.79
C THR A 881 21.37 -24.23 18.44
N SER A 882 20.79 -23.54 19.41
CA SER A 882 19.94 -22.40 19.08
C SER A 882 20.85 -21.43 18.32
N TYR A 883 20.75 -21.42 16.98
CA TYR A 883 21.27 -20.31 16.22
C TYR A 883 20.44 -19.11 16.63
N THR A 884 20.87 -18.41 17.66
CA THR A 884 20.54 -17.02 17.86
C THR A 884 21.17 -16.32 16.67
N ARG A 885 20.38 -16.04 15.65
CA ARG A 885 20.78 -15.17 14.56
C ARG A 885 21.27 -13.89 15.20
N THR A 886 22.54 -13.55 15.01
CA THR A 886 23.12 -12.30 15.46
C THR A 886 22.32 -11.15 14.82
N ALA A 887 22.16 -10.03 15.52
CA ALA A 887 21.34 -8.88 15.18
C ALA A 887 21.58 -8.25 13.78
N HIS A 888 22.46 -8.81 12.96
CA HIS A 888 22.81 -8.33 11.62
C HIS A 888 22.13 -9.09 10.46
N THR A 889 21.37 -10.12 10.73
CA THR A 889 20.68 -10.94 9.69
C THR A 889 19.16 -10.86 9.87
N TYR A 890 18.59 -9.64 9.87
CA TYR A 890 17.16 -9.48 9.90
C TYR A 890 16.57 -9.81 8.52
N GLN A 891 15.98 -10.99 8.37
CA GLN A 891 14.96 -11.19 7.36
C GLN A 891 13.71 -10.43 7.83
N HIS A 892 13.12 -9.64 6.94
CA HIS A 892 11.82 -9.07 7.22
C HIS A 892 10.76 -10.14 6.96
N ALA A 893 9.73 -10.20 7.81
CA ALA A 893 8.54 -10.98 7.52
C ALA A 893 8.04 -10.66 6.10
N PRO A 894 7.44 -11.64 5.39
CA PRO A 894 6.96 -11.43 4.04
C PRO A 894 6.01 -10.25 4.01
N LYS A 895 6.22 -9.34 3.07
CA LYS A 895 5.40 -8.15 2.96
C LYS A 895 4.08 -8.47 2.25
N ILE A 896 2.97 -8.34 2.97
CA ILE A 896 1.63 -8.47 2.39
C ILE A 896 1.20 -7.09 1.89
N HIS A 897 1.04 -6.96 0.57
CA HIS A 897 0.54 -5.74 -0.05
C HIS A 897 -0.97 -5.61 0.12
N LYS A 898 -1.46 -4.38 0.20
CA LYS A 898 -2.91 -4.09 0.16
C LYS A 898 -3.33 -3.93 -1.32
N GLY A 899 -4.43 -4.56 -1.71
CA GLY A 899 -4.98 -4.46 -3.07
C GLY A 899 -4.53 -5.55 -4.05
N SER A 900 -4.95 -5.46 -5.32
CA SER A 900 -4.55 -6.37 -6.39
C SER A 900 -3.29 -5.87 -7.10
N PRO A 901 -2.36 -6.75 -7.52
CA PRO A 901 -1.13 -6.36 -8.23
C PRO A 901 -1.37 -5.75 -9.61
N LEU A 902 -2.55 -5.99 -10.19
CA LEU A 902 -2.94 -5.50 -11.50
C LEU A 902 -4.24 -4.68 -11.41
N GLN A 903 -4.17 -3.45 -10.96
CA GLN A 903 -5.15 -2.45 -11.39
C GLN A 903 -4.78 -2.02 -12.81
N MET A 904 -5.46 -2.62 -13.79
CA MET A 904 -5.16 -2.44 -15.20
C MET A 904 -5.46 -1.02 -15.66
N LYS A 905 -4.45 -0.15 -15.73
CA LYS A 905 -4.44 0.90 -16.72
C LYS A 905 -4.05 0.27 -18.07
N LYS A 906 -4.84 0.56 -19.11
CA LYS A 906 -4.47 0.25 -20.51
C LYS A 906 -3.08 0.83 -20.76
N VAL A 907 -2.07 -0.01 -20.81
CA VAL A 907 -0.76 0.37 -21.31
C VAL A 907 -0.97 0.62 -22.80
N ARG A 908 -0.92 1.88 -23.23
CA ARG A 908 -0.74 2.19 -24.65
C ARG A 908 0.61 1.60 -25.02
N ARG A 909 0.58 0.54 -25.80
CA ARG A 909 1.78 0.07 -26.52
C ARG A 909 2.21 1.22 -27.41
N HIS A 910 3.29 1.89 -27.07
CA HIS A 910 4.02 2.64 -28.06
C HIS A 910 4.65 1.61 -28.99
N ARG A 911 4.13 1.61 -30.24
CA ARG A 911 4.74 0.90 -31.37
C ARG A 911 6.01 1.62 -31.76
#